data_e30768fbc90d87ccd73b17d68b5cf1d3
#
_entry.id   e30768fbc90d87ccd73b17d68b5cf1d3
#
_cell.length_a   1.000
_cell.length_b   1.000
_cell.length_c   1.000
_cell.angle_alpha   90.00
_cell.angle_beta   90.00
_cell.angle_gamma   90.00
#
_symmetry.space_group_name_H-M   'P 1'
#
loop_
_entity.id
_entity.type
_entity.pdbx_description
1 polymer ?
#
loop_
_entity_poly.entity_id
_entity_poly.type
_entity_poly.pdbx_seq_one_letter_code
_entity_poly.pdbx_strand_id
1 'polypeptide(L)'
;MITPQKITKSRDLILQKYRDEGFFLAYVKVELGKPDPKTNLVRVRFIIDEGEEIPVSKINVYGNESIETSEILSIMEMKEEGVFEGGNFKESSFEKDKDTIVAYLKSKGYLDAELIREGTNWEIHWENPEKKDRRVIIVNIKISEGQVYFFNGYTLNHDMSLDGEGRPLFLNKEKNPPETTKEELKPLFTSKEIEKSLDYSDADVGVIFDETRFMRDRGAMNELYSSRGYLFAQVIPRRKIVSLDRENLEYYENCYSRKSEEERRICENEYSQLHVKRLRQLYNTKPELHGKKFVHVDFNIRENNLAYVENVIIKGNKKTQDRVIRRELLFKQGDLFNSTLVNRSRERIFNLGYFKEVNFNMRPGSDQTKMNLIIEVVEQPTGTVSMGGGYGTITGFSIFTEVGENNLNGTGQKISGRLEFGPFRRLFQITWTEPWLYNKPWSLSLSLFYSSRIYNAGAVSITENNNQQSIKEQAIYSRDGVGFTVGIGHRIFINWTHFHRYSPSIYASTNPSSLVSDQVLAEVRRGWQFRSQISNGIAYDIRDNVFNPTQGYDLLFQIDNVGQALGGQSHFDQYRVLAEYYHTWFDYSFFGLFRNNALRGWRVVQEFRSSSLFTYQRVPYYGKQDPIQKPYIQLQDLQFLGGYESLRGWFYNDAKYPAEWRDGAATRMMFGSELRFPIEPTLLWLVAFFDAGALYEEVNRATGAIKDLFETYDQRVREAQMKDPVGYYLANNYNLTALRKADYTFEELNNPANLVLSGNNVALDKFRFSWGVGLRIQIPVLPLRIYFAQKLKYTGVADHPFTKFESDNAFQFVFGIGDYRF
;
A
#
# COMPACT_ATOMS: atom_id res chain seq x y z
N MET A 1 -40.24 -2.43 23.65
CA MET A 1 -41.27 -1.44 23.89
C MET A 1 -41.08 -0.25 22.96
N ILE A 2 -42.05 0.09 22.15
CA ILE A 2 -42.03 1.24 21.25
C ILE A 2 -42.39 2.48 22.07
N THR A 3 -41.49 3.46 22.13
CA THR A 3 -41.76 4.74 22.78
C THR A 3 -41.89 5.85 21.72
N PRO A 4 -42.67 6.90 21.92
CA PRO A 4 -42.73 8.04 20.98
C PRO A 4 -41.35 8.61 20.66
N GLN A 5 -40.46 8.69 21.62
CA GLN A 5 -39.09 9.16 21.46
C GLN A 5 -38.26 8.30 20.47
N LYS A 6 -38.43 6.96 20.50
CA LYS A 6 -37.77 6.08 19.54
C LYS A 6 -38.28 6.27 18.12
N ILE A 7 -39.60 6.51 17.97
CA ILE A 7 -40.21 6.76 16.66
C ILE A 7 -39.68 8.08 16.09
N THR A 8 -39.71 9.15 16.90
CA THR A 8 -39.16 10.45 16.48
C THR A 8 -37.72 10.36 16.12
N LYS A 9 -36.88 9.73 16.94
CA LYS A 9 -35.44 9.49 16.63
C LYS A 9 -35.26 8.71 15.34
N SER A 10 -36.07 7.69 15.07
CA SER A 10 -35.98 6.92 13.82
C SER A 10 -36.37 7.76 12.61
N ARG A 11 -37.44 8.60 12.73
CA ARG A 11 -37.84 9.55 11.69
C ARG A 11 -36.69 10.54 11.39
N ASP A 12 -36.11 11.11 12.43
CA ASP A 12 -35.07 12.11 12.29
C ASP A 12 -33.80 11.52 11.68
N LEU A 13 -33.43 10.27 12.03
CA LEU A 13 -32.33 9.55 11.39
C LEU A 13 -32.58 9.26 9.90
N ILE A 14 -33.84 8.94 9.54
CA ILE A 14 -34.21 8.76 8.13
C ILE A 14 -34.08 10.09 7.38
N LEU A 15 -34.63 11.18 7.91
CA LEU A 15 -34.51 12.51 7.33
C LEU A 15 -33.05 12.95 7.17
N GLN A 16 -32.24 12.73 8.19
CA GLN A 16 -30.81 13.05 8.13
C GLN A 16 -30.11 12.28 7.00
N LYS A 17 -30.44 10.98 6.86
CA LYS A 17 -29.84 10.17 5.79
C LYS A 17 -30.23 10.68 4.39
N TYR A 18 -31.49 11.08 4.20
CA TYR A 18 -31.94 11.68 2.93
C TYR A 18 -31.27 13.03 2.67
N ARG A 19 -31.13 13.87 3.69
CA ARG A 19 -30.39 15.14 3.59
C ARG A 19 -28.90 14.92 3.26
N ASP A 20 -28.26 13.91 3.87
CA ASP A 20 -26.88 13.55 3.59
C ASP A 20 -26.67 13.03 2.14
N GLU A 21 -27.75 12.58 1.49
CA GLU A 21 -27.74 12.18 0.07
C GLU A 21 -28.22 13.30 -0.88
N GLY A 22 -28.45 14.54 -0.37
CA GLY A 22 -28.81 15.71 -1.18
C GLY A 22 -30.31 16.02 -1.24
N PHE A 23 -31.18 15.23 -0.59
CA PHE A 23 -32.62 15.40 -0.60
C PHE A 23 -33.09 16.28 0.57
N PHE A 24 -32.82 17.58 0.51
CA PHE A 24 -33.12 18.52 1.61
C PHE A 24 -34.60 18.74 1.87
N LEU A 25 -35.45 18.54 0.87
CA LEU A 25 -36.88 18.69 0.95
C LEU A 25 -37.59 17.39 1.29
N ALA A 26 -36.84 16.33 1.58
CA ALA A 26 -37.44 15.06 2.00
C ALA A 26 -38.34 15.23 3.22
N TYR A 27 -39.51 14.61 3.17
CA TYR A 27 -40.49 14.61 4.24
C TYR A 27 -40.83 13.18 4.66
N VAL A 28 -40.86 12.92 5.97
CA VAL A 28 -41.16 11.60 6.51
C VAL A 28 -42.38 11.70 7.42
N LYS A 29 -43.50 11.12 6.98
CA LYS A 29 -44.74 10.97 7.77
C LYS A 29 -44.73 9.61 8.47
N VAL A 30 -45.07 9.60 9.76
CA VAL A 30 -45.17 8.37 10.53
C VAL A 30 -46.61 8.01 10.80
N GLU A 31 -47.03 6.82 10.41
CA GLU A 31 -48.36 6.28 10.70
C GLU A 31 -48.23 5.07 11.63
N LEU A 32 -49.05 5.10 12.68
CA LEU A 32 -49.15 4.00 13.64
C LEU A 32 -50.40 3.19 13.35
N GLY A 33 -50.23 1.90 13.09
CA GLY A 33 -51.36 0.96 12.96
C GLY A 33 -52.00 0.65 14.31
N LYS A 34 -53.20 0.06 14.28
CA LYS A 34 -53.83 -0.48 15.48
C LYS A 34 -53.01 -1.64 16.06
N PRO A 35 -52.95 -1.77 17.39
CA PRO A 35 -52.35 -2.92 18.02
C PRO A 35 -53.01 -4.25 17.61
N ASP A 36 -52.23 -5.24 17.27
CA ASP A 36 -52.72 -6.60 17.00
C ASP A 36 -53.29 -7.19 18.31
N PRO A 37 -54.56 -7.63 18.32
CA PRO A 37 -55.19 -8.14 19.55
C PRO A 37 -54.54 -9.37 20.16
N LYS A 38 -53.80 -10.18 19.36
CA LYS A 38 -53.15 -11.43 19.79
C LYS A 38 -51.72 -11.23 20.25
N THR A 39 -50.99 -10.33 19.60
CA THR A 39 -49.53 -10.17 19.83
C THR A 39 -49.17 -8.87 20.52
N ASN A 40 -50.14 -7.94 20.64
CA ASN A 40 -49.94 -6.57 21.14
C ASN A 40 -48.82 -5.78 20.39
N LEU A 41 -48.54 -6.19 19.16
CA LEU A 41 -47.58 -5.52 18.29
C LEU A 41 -48.25 -4.39 17.50
N VAL A 42 -47.59 -3.24 17.37
CA VAL A 42 -48.03 -2.11 16.59
C VAL A 42 -47.15 -2.01 15.34
N ARG A 43 -47.80 -1.95 14.18
CA ARG A 43 -47.10 -1.68 12.93
C ARG A 43 -46.81 -0.18 12.83
N VAL A 44 -45.52 0.16 12.67
CA VAL A 44 -45.07 1.53 12.37
C VAL A 44 -44.77 1.61 10.88
N ARG A 45 -45.39 2.55 10.16
CA ARG A 45 -45.15 2.81 8.74
C ARG A 45 -44.51 4.18 8.62
N PHE A 46 -43.35 4.25 7.98
CA PHE A 46 -42.73 5.50 7.57
C PHE A 46 -43.08 5.70 6.09
N ILE A 47 -43.76 6.80 5.79
CA ILE A 47 -44.09 7.21 4.42
C ILE A 47 -43.14 8.34 4.09
N ILE A 48 -42.36 8.13 3.06
CA ILE A 48 -41.24 9.02 2.68
C ILE A 48 -41.60 9.65 1.35
N ASP A 49 -41.50 10.97 1.31
CA ASP A 49 -41.48 11.77 0.10
C ASP A 49 -40.07 12.35 -0.01
N GLU A 50 -39.33 11.91 -1.00
CA GLU A 50 -37.89 12.24 -1.16
C GLU A 50 -37.73 13.70 -1.61
N GLY A 51 -38.67 14.22 -2.40
CA GLY A 51 -38.50 15.51 -3.07
C GLY A 51 -37.49 15.47 -4.19
N GLU A 52 -36.89 16.61 -4.50
CA GLU A 52 -35.82 16.74 -5.51
C GLU A 52 -34.43 16.75 -4.85
N GLU A 53 -33.46 16.20 -5.55
CA GLU A 53 -32.04 16.30 -5.17
C GLU A 53 -31.53 17.72 -5.47
N ILE A 54 -30.90 18.38 -4.46
CA ILE A 54 -30.45 19.76 -4.57
C ILE A 54 -28.92 19.78 -4.50
N PRO A 55 -28.21 19.94 -5.62
CA PRO A 55 -26.78 19.97 -5.65
C PRO A 55 -26.18 21.33 -5.24
N VAL A 56 -24.92 21.33 -4.84
CA VAL A 56 -24.10 22.53 -4.64
C VAL A 56 -23.68 23.07 -6.01
N SER A 57 -24.28 24.18 -6.42
CA SER A 57 -23.94 24.84 -7.70
C SER A 57 -22.70 25.71 -7.57
N LYS A 58 -22.52 26.38 -6.40
CA LYS A 58 -21.42 27.33 -6.21
C LYS A 58 -20.99 27.44 -4.76
N ILE A 59 -19.67 27.56 -4.55
CA ILE A 59 -19.05 27.85 -3.26
C ILE A 59 -18.31 29.18 -3.36
N ASN A 60 -18.82 30.20 -2.67
CA ASN A 60 -18.20 31.53 -2.64
C ASN A 60 -17.32 31.66 -1.40
N VAL A 61 -16.12 32.13 -1.57
CA VAL A 61 -15.18 32.42 -0.48
C VAL A 61 -14.87 33.93 -0.50
N TYR A 62 -14.97 34.57 0.66
CA TYR A 62 -14.77 36.00 0.82
C TYR A 62 -13.76 36.27 1.96
N GLY A 63 -12.99 37.35 1.82
CA GLY A 63 -12.04 37.80 2.85
C GLY A 63 -10.70 37.05 2.86
N ASN A 64 -10.46 36.24 1.83
CA ASN A 64 -9.17 35.62 1.58
C ASN A 64 -8.31 36.56 0.72
N GLU A 65 -7.49 37.38 1.37
CA GLU A 65 -6.64 38.39 0.71
C GLU A 65 -5.31 37.78 0.20
N SER A 66 -4.75 36.88 0.95
CA SER A 66 -3.42 36.29 0.71
C SER A 66 -3.44 34.89 0.17
N ILE A 67 -4.52 34.14 0.42
CA ILE A 67 -4.68 32.74 -0.02
C ILE A 67 -5.70 32.66 -1.14
N GLU A 68 -5.33 32.00 -2.23
CA GLU A 68 -6.23 31.85 -3.38
C GLU A 68 -7.49 31.04 -3.02
N THR A 69 -8.62 31.47 -3.55
CA THR A 69 -9.91 30.74 -3.39
C THR A 69 -9.78 29.27 -3.86
N SER A 70 -9.04 29.04 -4.93
CA SER A 70 -8.78 27.69 -5.45
C SER A 70 -8.08 26.77 -4.45
N GLU A 71 -7.16 27.29 -3.64
CA GLU A 71 -6.49 26.54 -2.57
C GLU A 71 -7.49 26.15 -1.48
N ILE A 72 -8.37 27.07 -1.09
CA ILE A 72 -9.40 26.81 -0.06
C ILE A 72 -10.40 25.76 -0.55
N LEU A 73 -10.92 25.90 -1.78
CA LEU A 73 -11.85 24.96 -2.37
C LEU A 73 -11.25 23.55 -2.51
N SER A 74 -9.94 23.46 -2.72
CA SER A 74 -9.25 22.19 -2.89
C SER A 74 -9.22 21.31 -1.63
N ILE A 75 -9.15 21.92 -0.47
CA ILE A 75 -9.07 21.21 0.83
C ILE A 75 -10.45 20.86 1.40
N MET A 76 -11.51 21.40 0.84
CA MET A 76 -12.88 21.11 1.26
C MET A 76 -13.32 19.72 0.81
N GLU A 77 -14.10 19.04 1.64
CA GLU A 77 -14.78 17.79 1.30
C GLU A 77 -15.92 18.04 0.32
N MET A 78 -16.66 19.14 0.52
CA MET A 78 -17.71 19.57 -0.41
C MET A 78 -17.12 20.08 -1.72
N LYS A 79 -17.78 19.72 -2.83
CA LYS A 79 -17.42 20.15 -4.18
C LYS A 79 -18.63 20.71 -4.89
N GLU A 80 -18.39 21.61 -5.83
CA GLU A 80 -19.40 22.08 -6.76
C GLU A 80 -19.80 20.96 -7.72
N GLU A 81 -21.01 20.98 -8.23
CA GLU A 81 -21.47 20.05 -9.26
C GLU A 81 -20.61 20.16 -10.53
N GLY A 82 -20.07 19.04 -10.98
CA GLY A 82 -19.19 18.94 -12.15
C GLY A 82 -19.45 17.69 -12.98
N VAL A 83 -18.72 17.53 -14.08
CA VAL A 83 -18.89 16.36 -14.99
C VAL A 83 -18.65 15.02 -14.30
N PHE A 84 -17.82 14.99 -13.28
CA PHE A 84 -17.45 13.77 -12.52
C PHE A 84 -17.78 13.88 -11.02
N GLU A 85 -18.31 15.00 -10.56
CA GLU A 85 -18.61 15.27 -9.16
C GLU A 85 -20.10 15.64 -9.04
N GLY A 86 -20.82 14.93 -8.16
CA GLY A 86 -22.28 15.09 -8.04
C GLY A 86 -22.73 16.35 -7.27
N GLY A 87 -21.80 17.13 -6.71
CA GLY A 87 -22.14 18.33 -5.95
C GLY A 87 -22.99 18.06 -4.68
N ASN A 88 -22.87 16.90 -4.07
CA ASN A 88 -23.73 16.52 -2.95
C ASN A 88 -23.43 17.35 -1.70
N PHE A 89 -24.42 18.05 -1.18
CA PHE A 89 -24.31 18.80 0.06
C PHE A 89 -24.58 17.89 1.27
N LYS A 90 -23.66 17.95 2.25
CA LYS A 90 -23.86 17.34 3.58
C LYS A 90 -23.58 18.37 4.65
N GLU A 91 -24.53 18.57 5.54
CA GLU A 91 -24.37 19.53 6.65
C GLU A 91 -23.18 19.17 7.55
N SER A 92 -22.95 17.87 7.77
CA SER A 92 -21.78 17.35 8.49
C SER A 92 -20.45 17.67 7.79
N SER A 93 -20.42 17.61 6.45
CA SER A 93 -19.23 18.00 5.68
C SER A 93 -19.02 19.51 5.69
N PHE A 94 -20.09 20.31 5.65
CA PHE A 94 -19.99 21.77 5.80
C PHE A 94 -19.37 22.17 7.14
N GLU A 95 -19.82 21.58 8.25
CA GLU A 95 -19.24 21.84 9.57
C GLU A 95 -17.76 21.42 9.63
N LYS A 96 -17.44 20.25 9.09
CA LYS A 96 -16.06 19.76 9.01
C LYS A 96 -15.17 20.64 8.12
N ASP A 97 -15.71 21.12 6.99
CA ASP A 97 -14.97 21.98 6.08
C ASP A 97 -14.64 23.33 6.73
N LYS A 98 -15.55 23.88 7.57
CA LYS A 98 -15.25 25.09 8.37
C LYS A 98 -14.02 24.88 9.25
N ASP A 99 -13.95 23.77 9.98
CA ASP A 99 -12.78 23.44 10.83
C ASP A 99 -11.53 23.21 9.98
N THR A 100 -11.68 22.54 8.84
CA THR A 100 -10.57 22.24 7.91
C THR A 100 -9.96 23.52 7.33
N ILE A 101 -10.79 24.50 6.94
CA ILE A 101 -10.36 25.79 6.41
C ILE A 101 -9.56 26.57 7.48
N VAL A 102 -10.08 26.65 8.70
CA VAL A 102 -9.39 27.34 9.79
C VAL A 102 -8.06 26.66 10.13
N ALA A 103 -8.04 25.33 10.20
CA ALA A 103 -6.83 24.56 10.42
C ALA A 103 -5.80 24.77 9.29
N TYR A 104 -6.26 24.84 8.05
CA TYR A 104 -5.41 25.10 6.90
C TYR A 104 -4.79 26.50 6.96
N LEU A 105 -5.58 27.55 7.23
CA LEU A 105 -5.07 28.91 7.38
C LEU A 105 -4.01 29.00 8.50
N LYS A 106 -4.27 28.33 9.63
CA LYS A 106 -3.31 28.24 10.74
C LYS A 106 -2.03 27.47 10.37
N SER A 107 -2.13 26.49 9.48
CA SER A 107 -0.94 25.79 8.96
C SER A 107 -0.09 26.68 8.02
N LYS A 108 -0.70 27.72 7.46
CA LYS A 108 -0.03 28.73 6.63
C LYS A 108 0.49 29.93 7.43
N GLY A 109 0.38 29.88 8.76
CA GLY A 109 0.88 30.89 9.67
C GLY A 109 -0.15 31.93 10.13
N TYR A 110 -1.38 31.86 9.66
CA TYR A 110 -2.44 32.79 10.05
C TYR A 110 -3.11 32.33 11.37
N LEU A 111 -2.43 32.53 12.51
CA LEU A 111 -2.90 31.99 13.79
C LEU A 111 -4.20 32.62 14.27
N ASP A 112 -4.44 33.89 13.89
CA ASP A 112 -5.66 34.63 14.21
C ASP A 112 -6.81 34.34 13.24
N ALA A 113 -6.60 33.43 12.27
CA ALA A 113 -7.60 33.12 11.27
C ALA A 113 -8.87 32.52 11.87
N GLU A 114 -10.00 33.09 11.49
CA GLU A 114 -11.33 32.66 11.91
C GLU A 114 -12.36 32.79 10.79
N LEU A 115 -13.43 32.03 10.90
CA LEU A 115 -14.59 32.20 10.04
C LEU A 115 -15.60 33.18 10.65
N ILE A 116 -15.99 34.19 9.88
CA ILE A 116 -16.98 35.17 10.32
C ILE A 116 -18.38 34.54 10.19
N ARG A 117 -19.06 34.34 11.32
CA ARG A 117 -20.39 33.70 11.37
C ARG A 117 -21.41 34.41 10.49
N GLU A 118 -21.40 35.75 10.50
CA GLU A 118 -22.22 36.57 9.61
C GLU A 118 -21.64 36.54 8.20
N GLY A 119 -22.17 35.66 7.34
CA GLY A 119 -21.70 35.47 5.97
C GLY A 119 -21.07 34.09 5.69
N THR A 120 -21.01 33.21 6.70
CA THR A 120 -20.70 31.78 6.50
C THR A 120 -21.98 30.98 6.66
N ASN A 121 -22.65 30.71 5.53
CA ASN A 121 -23.98 30.06 5.47
C ASN A 121 -24.13 29.28 4.17
N TRP A 122 -25.22 28.57 4.08
CA TRP A 122 -25.67 27.98 2.81
C TRP A 122 -27.15 28.32 2.60
N GLU A 123 -27.55 28.48 1.33
CA GLU A 123 -28.89 28.89 0.95
C GLU A 123 -29.36 28.14 -0.29
N ILE A 124 -30.67 27.85 -0.35
CA ILE A 124 -31.25 27.20 -1.53
C ILE A 124 -31.82 28.30 -2.44
N HIS A 125 -31.37 28.29 -3.69
CA HIS A 125 -31.82 29.21 -4.73
C HIS A 125 -32.36 28.44 -5.92
N TRP A 126 -33.13 29.19 -6.78
CA TRP A 126 -33.46 28.69 -8.11
C TRP A 126 -32.24 28.94 -9.02
N GLU A 127 -31.82 27.95 -9.77
CA GLU A 127 -30.69 28.07 -10.74
C GLU A 127 -31.06 29.14 -11.80
N ASN A 128 -32.28 29.10 -12.29
CA ASN A 128 -32.85 30.14 -13.09
C ASN A 128 -34.10 30.75 -12.39
N PRO A 129 -34.01 31.97 -11.81
CA PRO A 129 -35.09 32.58 -11.08
C PRO A 129 -36.37 32.83 -11.91
N GLU A 130 -36.20 33.03 -13.24
CA GLU A 130 -37.35 33.28 -14.15
C GLU A 130 -38.09 31.99 -14.50
N LYS A 131 -37.37 30.89 -14.74
CA LYS A 131 -37.96 29.60 -15.15
C LYS A 131 -38.37 28.71 -13.95
N LYS A 132 -37.72 28.87 -12.81
CA LYS A 132 -37.91 28.05 -11.57
C LYS A 132 -37.86 26.55 -11.86
N ASP A 133 -36.92 26.15 -12.71
CA ASP A 133 -36.82 24.78 -13.22
C ASP A 133 -36.00 23.85 -12.32
N ARG A 134 -34.98 24.38 -11.61
CA ARG A 134 -34.11 23.58 -10.74
C ARG A 134 -33.67 24.37 -9.50
N ARG A 135 -33.62 23.70 -8.33
CA ARG A 135 -33.09 24.29 -7.10
C ARG A 135 -31.63 23.88 -6.94
N VAL A 136 -30.81 24.81 -6.44
CA VAL A 136 -29.37 24.61 -6.17
C VAL A 136 -29.02 25.21 -4.84
N ILE A 137 -27.93 24.69 -4.24
CA ILE A 137 -27.37 25.24 -3.00
C ILE A 137 -26.19 26.15 -3.38
N ILE A 138 -26.18 27.33 -2.81
CA ILE A 138 -25.05 28.24 -2.82
C ILE A 138 -24.47 28.28 -1.41
N VAL A 139 -23.17 27.98 -1.29
CA VAL A 139 -22.44 28.03 -0.03
C VAL A 139 -21.60 29.29 0.00
N ASN A 140 -21.69 30.05 1.08
CA ASN A 140 -20.89 31.24 1.31
C ASN A 140 -19.97 31.01 2.52
N ILE A 141 -18.70 31.32 2.39
CA ILE A 141 -17.70 31.20 3.43
C ILE A 141 -16.97 32.54 3.55
N LYS A 142 -17.07 33.16 4.71
CA LYS A 142 -16.40 34.44 4.98
C LYS A 142 -15.28 34.25 5.97
N ILE A 143 -14.09 34.59 5.56
CA ILE A 143 -12.84 34.38 6.28
C ILE A 143 -12.28 35.72 6.78
N SER A 144 -11.65 35.71 7.95
CA SER A 144 -10.71 36.73 8.41
C SER A 144 -9.35 36.06 8.54
N GLU A 145 -8.39 36.41 7.70
CA GLU A 145 -7.07 35.74 7.68
C GLU A 145 -6.20 36.16 8.88
N GLY A 146 -6.22 37.43 9.25
CA GLY A 146 -5.32 37.99 10.27
C GLY A 146 -3.89 38.17 9.76
N GLN A 147 -2.91 38.05 10.66
CA GLN A 147 -1.49 38.27 10.35
C GLN A 147 -0.74 36.94 10.23
N VAL A 148 0.37 36.96 9.45
CA VAL A 148 1.29 35.82 9.37
C VAL A 148 2.25 35.86 10.56
N TYR A 149 2.39 34.73 11.24
CA TYR A 149 3.30 34.49 12.33
C TYR A 149 4.50 33.65 11.90
N PHE A 150 5.67 33.95 12.52
CA PHE A 150 6.93 33.24 12.23
C PHE A 150 7.39 32.47 13.46
N PHE A 151 8.08 31.34 13.22
CA PHE A 151 8.62 30.52 14.31
C PHE A 151 9.90 31.12 14.92
N ASN A 152 9.99 31.17 16.26
CA ASN A 152 11.15 31.64 17.00
C ASN A 152 11.81 30.54 17.87
N GLY A 153 11.44 29.32 17.72
CA GLY A 153 12.05 28.22 18.48
C GLY A 153 11.21 27.71 19.64
N TYR A 154 11.67 26.61 20.20
CA TYR A 154 11.13 25.98 21.40
C TYR A 154 12.07 26.15 22.59
N THR A 155 11.51 26.24 23.80
CA THR A 155 12.22 25.99 25.07
C THR A 155 11.58 24.79 25.76
N LEU A 156 12.42 23.86 26.19
CA LEU A 156 12.00 22.67 26.91
C LEU A 156 12.35 22.84 28.40
N ASN A 157 11.34 23.04 29.21
CA ASN A 157 11.48 23.20 30.66
C ASN A 157 10.93 21.96 31.36
N HIS A 158 11.80 21.29 32.11
CA HIS A 158 11.38 20.16 32.95
C HIS A 158 10.94 20.70 34.30
N ASP A 159 9.65 20.58 34.62
CA ASP A 159 9.10 20.99 35.92
C ASP A 159 9.38 19.88 36.95
N MET A 160 10.47 20.03 37.64
CA MET A 160 10.86 19.15 38.74
C MET A 160 10.27 19.65 40.07
N SER A 161 8.95 19.88 40.08
CA SER A 161 8.28 20.35 41.30
C SER A 161 8.35 19.26 42.40
N LEU A 162 8.59 19.70 43.60
CA LEU A 162 8.52 18.85 44.80
C LEU A 162 7.05 18.81 45.28
N ASP A 163 6.60 17.68 45.87
CA ASP A 163 5.33 17.63 46.57
C ASP A 163 5.34 18.49 47.82
N GLY A 164 4.20 18.66 48.50
CA GLY A 164 4.08 19.45 49.72
C GLY A 164 4.96 18.96 50.88
N GLU A 165 5.60 17.79 50.77
CA GLU A 165 6.56 17.22 51.72
C GLU A 165 8.01 17.33 51.22
N GLY A 166 8.26 18.04 50.10
CA GLY A 166 9.59 18.22 49.53
C GLY A 166 10.14 16.99 48.79
N ARG A 167 9.26 16.00 48.47
CA ARG A 167 9.63 14.84 47.70
C ARG A 167 9.51 15.15 46.23
N PRO A 168 10.46 14.70 45.38
CA PRO A 168 10.31 14.86 43.94
C PRO A 168 9.06 14.12 43.45
N LEU A 169 8.22 14.81 42.67
CA LEU A 169 7.06 14.23 42.04
C LEU A 169 7.41 13.10 41.01
N PHE A 170 8.70 12.97 40.70
CA PHE A 170 9.25 11.93 39.82
C PHE A 170 9.90 10.85 40.65
N LEU A 171 9.15 9.79 40.88
CA LEU A 171 9.67 8.62 41.57
C LEU A 171 10.05 7.55 40.54
N ASN A 172 11.33 7.48 40.23
CA ASN A 172 11.90 6.25 39.67
C ASN A 172 12.00 5.24 40.80
N LYS A 173 10.91 4.50 41.04
CA LYS A 173 10.79 3.57 42.18
C LYS A 173 11.32 2.20 41.86
N GLU A 174 12.64 2.05 41.79
CA GLU A 174 13.25 0.74 42.05
C GLU A 174 13.87 0.62 43.46
N LYS A 175 13.85 1.69 44.26
CA LYS A 175 14.35 1.66 45.64
C LYS A 175 13.45 2.41 46.60
N ASN A 176 13.03 1.80 47.70
CA ASN A 176 12.39 2.38 48.85
C ASN A 176 13.39 3.20 49.64
N PRO A 177 12.96 4.25 50.32
CA PRO A 177 12.79 5.59 49.81
C PRO A 177 14.15 6.20 49.48
N PRO A 178 14.29 6.97 48.40
CA PRO A 178 15.58 7.56 48.13
C PRO A 178 15.76 8.83 48.98
N GLU A 179 16.83 8.87 49.77
CA GLU A 179 17.49 10.12 50.11
C GLU A 179 18.11 10.68 48.84
N THR A 180 17.33 11.34 48.00
CA THR A 180 17.86 11.96 46.77
C THR A 180 18.15 13.44 47.00
N THR A 181 19.41 13.78 46.83
CA THR A 181 19.87 15.15 46.71
C THR A 181 19.41 15.75 45.39
N LYS A 182 19.17 17.07 45.33
CA LYS A 182 18.70 17.76 44.10
C LYS A 182 19.57 17.50 42.85
N GLU A 183 20.78 17.02 42.97
CA GLU A 183 21.73 16.72 41.88
C GLU A 183 21.46 15.38 41.18
N GLU A 184 20.68 14.48 41.78
CA GLU A 184 20.36 13.16 41.17
C GLU A 184 19.07 13.12 40.33
N LEU A 185 18.32 14.24 40.31
CA LEU A 185 17.08 14.35 39.52
C LEU A 185 17.40 14.73 38.08
N LYS A 186 17.58 13.70 37.24
CA LYS A 186 17.71 13.89 35.81
C LYS A 186 16.36 13.64 35.13
N PRO A 187 15.97 14.45 34.14
CA PRO A 187 14.80 14.18 33.33
C PRO A 187 15.00 12.86 32.58
N LEU A 188 13.89 12.15 32.31
CA LEU A 188 13.90 10.87 31.58
C LEU A 188 14.53 11.01 30.20
N PHE A 189 14.23 12.12 29.52
CA PHE A 189 14.80 12.47 28.24
C PHE A 189 15.54 13.82 28.33
N THR A 190 16.69 13.86 27.72
CA THR A 190 17.43 15.13 27.55
C THR A 190 16.73 15.98 26.46
N SER A 191 16.90 17.31 26.52
CA SER A 191 16.35 18.22 25.50
C SER A 191 16.75 17.79 24.08
N LYS A 192 17.99 17.32 23.89
CA LYS A 192 18.46 16.80 22.59
C LYS A 192 17.74 15.54 22.11
N GLU A 193 17.31 14.66 23.00
CA GLU A 193 16.54 13.46 22.64
C GLU A 193 15.12 13.83 22.26
N ILE A 194 14.51 14.79 22.95
CA ILE A 194 13.20 15.32 22.61
C ILE A 194 13.26 16.03 21.25
N GLU A 195 14.22 16.94 21.04
CA GLU A 195 14.41 17.69 19.80
C GLU A 195 14.53 16.78 18.56
N LYS A 196 15.17 15.62 18.70
CA LYS A 196 15.25 14.63 17.60
C LYS A 196 13.91 14.04 17.16
N SER A 197 12.89 14.10 18.01
CA SER A 197 11.55 13.60 17.71
C SER A 197 10.62 14.67 17.14
N LEU A 198 11.09 15.92 17.06
CA LEU A 198 10.31 17.07 16.61
C LEU A 198 10.50 17.34 15.12
N ASP A 199 9.45 17.84 14.50
CA ASP A 199 9.48 18.33 13.12
C ASP A 199 10.16 19.71 13.03
N TYR A 200 9.97 20.58 14.06
CA TYR A 200 10.64 21.86 14.16
C TYR A 200 12.02 21.71 14.79
N SER A 201 12.99 22.40 14.24
CA SER A 201 14.36 22.49 14.71
C SER A 201 14.81 23.95 14.87
N ASP A 202 15.97 24.17 15.47
CA ASP A 202 16.59 25.50 15.56
C ASP A 202 16.89 26.10 14.17
N ALA A 203 17.06 25.29 13.14
CA ALA A 203 17.26 25.75 11.77
C ALA A 203 15.99 26.37 11.15
N ASP A 204 14.81 26.06 11.69
CA ASP A 204 13.53 26.61 11.22
C ASP A 204 13.17 27.98 11.79
N VAL A 205 14.03 28.56 12.61
CA VAL A 205 13.79 29.91 13.17
C VAL A 205 13.73 30.97 12.06
N GLY A 206 12.62 31.68 11.99
CA GLY A 206 12.34 32.65 10.93
C GLY A 206 11.54 32.09 9.74
N VAL A 207 11.10 30.85 9.82
CA VAL A 207 10.13 30.24 8.89
C VAL A 207 8.70 30.56 9.36
N ILE A 208 7.74 30.53 8.45
CA ILE A 208 6.32 30.70 8.78
C ILE A 208 5.90 29.63 9.79
N PHE A 209 5.19 30.03 10.84
CA PHE A 209 4.71 29.12 11.87
C PHE A 209 3.54 28.26 11.36
N ASP A 210 3.71 26.95 11.34
CA ASP A 210 2.68 25.97 10.96
C ASP A 210 2.07 25.33 12.22
N GLU A 211 0.80 25.65 12.49
CA GLU A 211 0.06 25.11 13.64
C GLU A 211 -0.06 23.57 13.58
N THR A 212 -0.18 23.00 12.40
CA THR A 212 -0.28 21.54 12.23
C THR A 212 1.05 20.85 12.60
N ARG A 213 2.17 21.47 12.20
CA ARG A 213 3.52 21.01 12.56
C ARG A 213 3.76 21.11 14.07
N PHE A 214 3.35 22.22 14.67
CA PHE A 214 3.39 22.39 16.13
C PHE A 214 2.55 21.33 16.88
N MET A 215 1.34 21.06 16.42
CA MET A 215 0.48 20.03 17.03
C MET A 215 1.07 18.62 16.91
N ARG A 216 1.74 18.30 15.79
CA ARG A 216 2.49 17.05 15.63
C ARG A 216 3.65 16.96 16.62
N ASP A 217 4.43 18.03 16.78
CA ASP A 217 5.55 18.08 17.73
C ASP A 217 5.08 17.85 19.17
N ARG A 218 4.00 18.52 19.56
CA ARG A 218 3.37 18.29 20.87
C ARG A 218 2.90 16.84 21.03
N GLY A 219 2.31 16.27 19.98
CA GLY A 219 1.89 14.86 19.94
C GLY A 219 3.08 13.91 20.08
N ALA A 220 4.17 14.17 19.37
CA ALA A 220 5.39 13.38 19.41
C ALA A 220 6.04 13.40 20.83
N MET A 221 6.07 14.55 21.49
CA MET A 221 6.54 14.63 22.88
C MET A 221 5.67 13.78 23.81
N ASN A 222 4.33 13.89 23.73
CA ASN A 222 3.44 13.09 24.57
C ASN A 222 3.61 11.57 24.27
N GLU A 223 3.79 11.20 23.01
CA GLU A 223 4.02 9.81 22.62
C GLU A 223 5.37 9.30 23.13
N LEU A 224 6.41 10.12 23.11
CA LEU A 224 7.73 9.78 23.61
C LEU A 224 7.64 9.35 25.09
N TYR A 225 6.97 10.13 25.93
CA TYR A 225 6.78 9.84 27.36
C TYR A 225 5.83 8.66 27.58
N SER A 226 4.69 8.63 26.91
CA SER A 226 3.69 7.57 27.07
C SER A 226 4.16 6.22 26.52
N SER A 227 5.09 6.21 25.56
CA SER A 227 5.71 4.97 25.07
C SER A 227 6.67 4.34 26.09
N ARG A 228 7.09 5.09 27.11
CA ARG A 228 7.97 4.65 28.20
C ARG A 228 7.24 4.45 29.53
N GLY A 229 5.92 4.48 29.52
CA GLY A 229 5.09 4.26 30.70
C GLY A 229 4.61 5.51 31.41
N TYR A 230 5.04 6.68 31.00
CA TYR A 230 4.63 7.96 31.60
C TYR A 230 3.35 8.49 30.93
N LEU A 231 2.27 7.73 31.08
CA LEU A 231 0.97 8.10 30.48
C LEU A 231 0.44 9.44 30.98
N PHE A 232 0.69 9.77 32.24
CA PHE A 232 0.20 10.98 32.89
C PHE A 232 1.16 12.17 32.71
N ALA A 233 2.20 12.00 31.90
CA ALA A 233 3.08 13.09 31.57
C ALA A 233 2.30 14.24 30.91
N GLN A 234 2.58 15.45 31.33
CA GLN A 234 1.94 16.66 30.86
C GLN A 234 2.94 17.51 30.10
N VAL A 235 2.69 17.71 28.82
CA VAL A 235 3.44 18.63 27.97
C VAL A 235 2.58 19.86 27.74
N ILE A 236 2.83 20.91 28.52
CA ILE A 236 2.00 22.13 28.56
C ILE A 236 2.72 23.22 27.74
N PRO A 237 2.23 23.57 26.54
CA PRO A 237 2.80 24.63 25.74
C PRO A 237 2.34 26.01 26.26
N ARG A 238 3.28 26.95 26.36
CA ARG A 238 3.00 28.36 26.58
C ARG A 238 3.55 29.18 25.42
N ARG A 239 2.66 29.75 24.63
CA ARG A 239 3.03 30.59 23.49
C ARG A 239 3.36 32.00 23.95
N LYS A 240 4.46 32.52 23.45
CA LYS A 240 4.89 33.90 23.63
C LYS A 240 5.02 34.55 22.27
N ILE A 241 4.42 35.72 22.09
CA ILE A 241 4.40 36.41 20.81
C ILE A 241 5.16 37.73 20.99
N VAL A 242 6.08 37.99 20.06
CA VAL A 242 6.85 39.21 20.03
C VAL A 242 6.93 39.76 18.61
N SER A 243 6.86 41.08 18.46
CA SER A 243 7.15 41.72 17.17
C SER A 243 8.66 41.93 17.00
N LEU A 244 9.17 41.64 15.81
CA LEU A 244 10.58 41.83 15.46
C LEU A 244 10.83 43.33 15.11
N ASP A 245 10.81 44.16 16.11
CA ASP A 245 11.09 45.58 15.98
C ASP A 245 12.24 45.99 16.91
N ARG A 246 12.78 47.20 16.66
CA ARG A 246 13.93 47.71 17.38
C ARG A 246 13.60 47.95 18.85
N GLU A 247 12.40 48.45 19.13
CA GLU A 247 11.99 48.83 20.49
C GLU A 247 11.89 47.61 21.40
N ASN A 248 11.29 46.53 20.92
CA ASN A 248 11.19 45.25 21.65
C ASN A 248 12.58 44.66 21.90
N LEU A 249 13.46 44.66 20.89
CA LEU A 249 14.81 44.10 21.04
C LEU A 249 15.63 44.93 22.06
N GLU A 250 15.60 46.27 22.01
CA GLU A 250 16.27 47.13 22.96
C GLU A 250 15.67 47.00 24.39
N TYR A 251 14.35 46.81 24.49
CA TYR A 251 13.68 46.55 25.77
C TYR A 251 14.23 45.29 26.43
N TYR A 252 14.27 44.16 25.71
CA TYR A 252 14.76 42.89 26.27
C TYR A 252 16.26 42.92 26.55
N GLU A 253 17.09 43.53 25.70
CA GLU A 253 18.54 43.67 25.93
C GLU A 253 18.82 44.52 27.16
N ASN A 254 18.11 45.59 27.32
CA ASN A 254 18.22 46.46 28.52
C ASN A 254 17.74 45.75 29.79
N CYS A 255 16.70 44.90 29.66
CA CYS A 255 16.16 44.11 30.77
C CYS A 255 17.22 43.14 31.32
N TYR A 256 18.00 42.48 30.46
CA TYR A 256 19.09 41.59 30.89
C TYR A 256 20.31 42.36 31.47
N SER A 257 20.45 43.61 31.16
CA SER A 257 21.54 44.46 31.67
C SER A 257 21.28 45.00 33.07
N ARG A 258 20.10 44.78 33.66
CA ARG A 258 19.74 45.26 35.00
C ARG A 258 20.57 44.57 36.07
N LYS A 259 20.87 45.33 37.13
CA LYS A 259 21.75 44.85 38.22
C LYS A 259 21.06 43.91 39.21
N SER A 260 19.72 43.98 39.35
CA SER A 260 18.94 43.14 40.26
C SER A 260 18.72 41.74 39.65
N GLU A 261 19.03 40.71 40.43
CA GLU A 261 18.83 39.32 40.02
C GLU A 261 17.35 38.96 39.87
N GLU A 262 16.49 39.57 40.68
CA GLU A 262 15.04 39.39 40.66
C GLU A 262 14.41 39.98 39.38
N GLU A 263 14.86 41.17 38.99
CA GLU A 263 14.43 41.81 37.74
C GLU A 263 14.91 41.04 36.51
N ARG A 264 16.12 40.45 36.53
CA ARG A 264 16.62 39.57 35.46
C ARG A 264 15.81 38.28 35.33
N ARG A 265 15.40 37.67 36.47
CA ARG A 265 14.52 36.48 36.47
C ARG A 265 13.15 36.77 35.86
N ILE A 266 12.60 37.98 36.07
CA ILE A 266 11.35 38.40 35.43
C ILE A 266 11.53 38.40 33.90
N CYS A 267 12.63 39.00 33.41
CA CYS A 267 12.93 39.05 31.98
C CYS A 267 13.16 37.64 31.38
N GLU A 268 13.89 36.77 32.09
CA GLU A 268 14.12 35.38 31.65
C GLU A 268 12.84 34.56 31.61
N ASN A 269 11.87 34.86 32.51
CA ASN A 269 10.54 34.23 32.45
C ASN A 269 9.70 34.70 31.25
N GLU A 270 9.94 35.89 30.74
CA GLU A 270 9.28 36.40 29.54
C GLU A 270 9.97 35.89 28.29
N TYR A 271 11.29 36.08 28.14
CA TYR A 271 12.09 35.63 27.01
C TYR A 271 13.51 35.28 27.46
N SER A 272 14.01 34.09 27.07
CA SER A 272 15.40 33.74 27.39
C SER A 272 16.40 34.54 26.55
N GLN A 273 17.62 34.76 27.09
CA GLN A 273 18.70 35.45 26.38
C GLN A 273 19.00 34.86 25.01
N LEU A 274 18.88 33.52 24.87
CA LEU A 274 19.10 32.81 23.59
C LEU A 274 18.09 33.28 22.53
N HIS A 275 16.82 33.44 22.90
CA HIS A 275 15.77 33.87 21.97
C HIS A 275 15.95 35.33 21.55
N VAL A 276 16.28 36.20 22.45
CA VAL A 276 16.57 37.61 22.13
C VAL A 276 17.76 37.68 21.17
N LYS A 277 18.82 36.88 21.43
CA LYS A 277 19.99 36.83 20.54
C LYS A 277 19.61 36.33 19.13
N ARG A 278 18.75 35.33 19.04
CA ARG A 278 18.24 34.82 17.74
C ARG A 278 17.41 35.89 17.01
N LEU A 279 16.50 36.55 17.70
CA LEU A 279 15.72 37.66 17.14
C LEU A 279 16.62 38.81 16.66
N ARG A 280 17.64 39.15 17.41
CA ARG A 280 18.63 40.18 17.01
C ARG A 280 19.40 39.76 15.75
N GLN A 281 19.78 38.49 15.66
CA GLN A 281 20.43 37.95 14.46
C GLN A 281 19.50 38.04 13.26
N LEU A 282 18.22 37.62 13.39
CA LEU A 282 17.22 37.75 12.34
C LEU A 282 16.98 39.21 11.94
N TYR A 283 16.87 40.10 12.89
CA TYR A 283 16.71 41.54 12.64
C TYR A 283 17.84 42.09 11.76
N ASN A 284 19.08 41.66 12.03
CA ASN A 284 20.24 42.13 11.27
C ASN A 284 20.40 41.44 9.91
N THR A 285 19.90 40.20 9.74
CA THR A 285 20.13 39.40 8.53
C THR A 285 18.94 39.38 7.57
N LYS A 286 17.70 39.64 8.06
CA LYS A 286 16.45 39.53 7.28
C LYS A 286 15.56 40.76 7.46
N PRO A 287 15.87 41.88 6.79
CA PRO A 287 15.07 43.11 6.91
C PRO A 287 13.59 42.94 6.52
N GLU A 288 13.26 41.99 5.67
CA GLU A 288 11.90 41.68 5.24
C GLU A 288 11.00 41.16 6.39
N LEU A 289 11.60 40.75 7.50
CA LEU A 289 10.88 40.26 8.66
C LEU A 289 10.65 41.35 9.73
N HIS A 290 11.15 42.58 9.51
CA HIS A 290 10.96 43.68 10.48
C HIS A 290 9.45 43.98 10.64
N GLY A 291 9.03 44.17 11.89
CA GLY A 291 7.63 44.41 12.28
C GLY A 291 6.74 43.15 12.21
N LYS A 292 7.27 42.00 11.78
CA LYS A 292 6.52 40.74 11.79
C LYS A 292 6.46 40.14 13.20
N LYS A 293 5.40 39.36 13.47
CA LYS A 293 5.21 38.68 14.75
C LYS A 293 5.84 37.30 14.76
N PHE A 294 6.55 37.00 15.83
CA PHE A 294 7.23 35.73 16.06
C PHE A 294 6.59 34.99 17.23
N VAL A 295 6.39 33.68 17.05
CA VAL A 295 5.88 32.78 18.09
C VAL A 295 7.02 31.96 18.65
N HIS A 296 7.25 32.13 19.94
CA HIS A 296 8.09 31.24 20.72
C HIS A 296 7.22 30.36 21.61
N VAL A 297 7.57 29.09 21.76
CA VAL A 297 6.80 28.17 22.59
C VAL A 297 7.67 27.57 23.69
N ASP A 298 7.30 27.84 24.91
CA ASP A 298 7.86 27.19 26.09
C ASP A 298 7.04 25.95 26.40
N PHE A 299 7.65 24.81 26.38
CA PHE A 299 7.03 23.57 26.85
C PHE A 299 7.42 23.29 28.29
N ASN A 300 6.44 23.32 29.19
CA ASN A 300 6.60 22.84 30.55
C ASN A 300 6.24 21.39 30.65
N ILE A 301 7.24 20.55 30.93
CA ILE A 301 7.10 19.09 30.91
C ILE A 301 7.09 18.60 32.37
N ARG A 302 5.98 17.93 32.75
CA ARG A 302 5.83 17.20 34.00
C ARG A 302 5.73 15.72 33.70
N GLU A 303 6.71 14.94 34.11
CA GLU A 303 6.75 13.49 33.78
C GLU A 303 5.69 12.69 34.55
N ASN A 304 5.39 13.10 35.78
CA ASN A 304 4.49 12.37 36.71
C ASN A 304 4.91 10.91 36.96
N ASN A 305 3.97 10.02 37.36
CA ASN A 305 4.26 8.63 37.72
C ASN A 305 4.17 7.69 36.52
N LEU A 306 4.88 6.55 36.62
CA LEU A 306 4.70 5.42 35.72
C LEU A 306 3.28 4.87 35.82
N ALA A 307 2.73 4.42 34.71
CA ALA A 307 1.40 3.81 34.64
C ALA A 307 1.51 2.34 34.24
N TYR A 308 0.77 1.48 34.92
CA TYR A 308 0.66 0.05 34.63
C TYR A 308 -0.77 -0.33 34.22
N VAL A 309 -0.90 -1.27 33.32
CA VAL A 309 -2.20 -1.78 32.89
C VAL A 309 -2.76 -2.72 33.98
N GLU A 310 -3.76 -2.29 34.71
CA GLU A 310 -4.36 -3.10 35.77
C GLU A 310 -5.35 -4.11 35.21
N ASN A 311 -6.31 -3.66 34.38
CA ASN A 311 -7.28 -4.54 33.73
C ASN A 311 -7.49 -4.15 32.27
N VAL A 312 -7.78 -5.16 31.45
CA VAL A 312 -8.25 -4.98 30.07
C VAL A 312 -9.68 -5.47 29.97
N ILE A 313 -10.61 -4.55 29.76
CA ILE A 313 -12.05 -4.80 29.69
C ILE A 313 -12.52 -4.60 28.24
N ILE A 314 -13.13 -5.62 27.66
CA ILE A 314 -13.67 -5.57 26.29
C ILE A 314 -15.18 -5.43 26.37
N LYS A 315 -15.73 -4.52 25.54
CA LYS A 315 -17.19 -4.24 25.47
C LYS A 315 -17.64 -4.11 24.03
N GLY A 316 -18.90 -4.46 23.77
CA GLY A 316 -19.54 -4.27 22.47
C GLY A 316 -19.43 -5.49 21.53
N ASN A 317 -18.60 -6.47 21.83
CA ASN A 317 -18.46 -7.72 21.10
C ASN A 317 -19.59 -8.70 21.42
N LYS A 318 -20.66 -8.67 20.62
CA LYS A 318 -21.83 -9.54 20.81
C LYS A 318 -21.68 -10.90 20.12
N LYS A 319 -21.06 -10.93 18.92
CA LYS A 319 -20.80 -12.12 18.12
C LYS A 319 -19.37 -12.60 18.30
N THR A 320 -18.43 -11.67 18.21
CA THR A 320 -16.99 -11.97 18.26
C THR A 320 -16.58 -12.39 19.66
N GLN A 321 -15.94 -13.53 19.79
CA GLN A 321 -15.46 -14.03 21.07
C GLN A 321 -14.33 -13.15 21.62
N ASP A 322 -14.32 -12.96 22.93
CA ASP A 322 -13.35 -12.12 23.66
C ASP A 322 -11.90 -12.49 23.33
N ARG A 323 -11.60 -13.80 23.23
CA ARG A 323 -10.27 -14.32 22.87
C ARG A 323 -9.75 -13.82 21.53
N VAL A 324 -10.65 -13.52 20.57
CA VAL A 324 -10.29 -13.05 19.22
C VAL A 324 -9.73 -11.63 19.29
N ILE A 325 -10.27 -10.80 20.18
CA ILE A 325 -9.79 -9.45 20.41
C ILE A 325 -8.51 -9.47 21.26
N ARG A 326 -8.52 -10.26 22.36
CA ARG A 326 -7.38 -10.35 23.29
C ARG A 326 -6.08 -10.82 22.63
N ARG A 327 -6.15 -11.74 21.68
CA ARG A 327 -4.96 -12.27 20.99
C ARG A 327 -4.29 -11.24 20.07
N GLU A 328 -4.99 -10.16 19.70
CA GLU A 328 -4.43 -9.08 18.92
C GLU A 328 -3.75 -7.99 19.77
N LEU A 329 -3.88 -8.05 21.09
CA LEU A 329 -3.22 -7.13 22.00
C LEU A 329 -1.71 -7.44 22.07
N LEU A 330 -0.91 -6.39 21.99
CA LEU A 330 0.55 -6.44 22.12
C LEU A 330 1.03 -6.22 23.56
N PHE A 331 0.12 -6.11 24.50
CA PHE A 331 0.37 -5.91 25.93
C PHE A 331 -0.56 -6.80 26.74
N LYS A 332 -0.24 -7.00 28.00
CA LYS A 332 -0.99 -7.82 28.96
C LYS A 332 -1.31 -7.03 30.22
N GLN A 333 -2.20 -7.58 31.04
CA GLN A 333 -2.44 -7.11 32.38
C GLN A 333 -1.16 -7.22 33.21
N GLY A 334 -0.81 -6.15 33.92
CA GLY A 334 0.42 -6.01 34.71
C GLY A 334 1.59 -5.37 33.96
N ASP A 335 1.52 -5.24 32.64
CA ASP A 335 2.58 -4.62 31.87
C ASP A 335 2.65 -3.09 32.10
N LEU A 336 3.84 -2.54 31.95
CA LEU A 336 4.03 -1.10 31.90
C LEU A 336 3.28 -0.54 30.67
N PHE A 337 2.53 0.54 30.87
CA PHE A 337 1.80 1.18 29.78
C PHE A 337 2.74 1.59 28.65
N ASN A 338 2.33 1.35 27.41
CA ASN A 338 3.06 1.78 26.23
C ASN A 338 2.06 2.20 25.14
N SER A 339 2.01 3.51 24.87
CA SER A 339 1.08 4.09 23.88
C SER A 339 1.26 3.52 22.48
N THR A 340 2.49 3.26 22.06
CA THR A 340 2.79 2.67 20.75
C THR A 340 2.21 1.26 20.63
N LEU A 341 2.35 0.42 21.68
CA LEU A 341 1.77 -0.92 21.69
C LEU A 341 0.24 -0.88 21.75
N VAL A 342 -0.33 0.08 22.48
CA VAL A 342 -1.79 0.29 22.55
C VAL A 342 -2.34 0.70 21.19
N ASN A 343 -1.73 1.69 20.52
CA ASN A 343 -2.15 2.13 19.19
C ASN A 343 -2.04 1.03 18.14
N ARG A 344 -0.91 0.30 18.12
CA ARG A 344 -0.74 -0.86 17.22
C ARG A 344 -1.75 -1.98 17.50
N SER A 345 -2.10 -2.21 18.77
CA SER A 345 -3.14 -3.17 19.12
C SER A 345 -4.50 -2.75 18.59
N ARG A 346 -4.84 -1.45 18.69
CA ARG A 346 -6.06 -0.89 18.12
C ARG A 346 -6.11 -1.09 16.59
N GLU A 347 -5.03 -0.79 15.89
CA GLU A 347 -4.91 -1.00 14.45
C GLU A 347 -5.06 -2.48 14.07
N ARG A 348 -4.43 -3.38 14.83
CA ARG A 348 -4.57 -4.83 14.60
C ARG A 348 -6.00 -5.32 14.77
N ILE A 349 -6.71 -4.86 15.80
CA ILE A 349 -8.12 -5.21 16.01
C ILE A 349 -8.99 -4.62 14.91
N PHE A 350 -8.76 -3.36 14.51
CA PHE A 350 -9.48 -2.73 13.41
C PHE A 350 -9.24 -3.46 12.07
N ASN A 351 -8.01 -3.86 11.80
CA ASN A 351 -7.61 -4.58 10.59
C ASN A 351 -8.15 -6.01 10.50
N LEU A 352 -8.74 -6.56 11.56
CA LEU A 352 -9.52 -7.80 11.45
C LEU A 352 -10.72 -7.64 10.51
N GLY A 353 -11.23 -6.41 10.35
CA GLY A 353 -12.40 -6.12 9.52
C GLY A 353 -13.73 -6.56 10.13
N TYR A 354 -13.76 -6.87 11.43
CA TYR A 354 -14.97 -7.30 12.15
C TYR A 354 -15.71 -6.15 12.82
N PHE A 355 -15.04 -4.99 12.94
CA PHE A 355 -15.51 -3.84 13.68
C PHE A 355 -15.53 -2.59 12.81
N LYS A 356 -16.61 -1.84 12.89
CA LYS A 356 -16.74 -0.52 12.29
C LYS A 356 -15.95 0.53 13.07
N GLU A 357 -15.94 0.38 14.41
CA GLU A 357 -15.24 1.28 15.32
C GLU A 357 -14.51 0.47 16.39
N VAL A 358 -13.30 0.93 16.75
CA VAL A 358 -12.48 0.35 17.82
C VAL A 358 -11.91 1.50 18.63
N ASN A 359 -12.45 1.71 19.83
CA ASN A 359 -12.07 2.78 20.74
C ASN A 359 -11.38 2.22 21.98
N PHE A 360 -10.26 2.82 22.34
CA PHE A 360 -9.51 2.49 23.54
C PHE A 360 -9.67 3.63 24.54
N ASN A 361 -10.45 3.39 25.59
CA ASN A 361 -10.71 4.34 26.66
C ASN A 361 -9.93 3.96 27.88
N MET A 362 -9.32 4.95 28.52
CA MET A 362 -8.52 4.76 29.72
C MET A 362 -9.29 5.28 30.94
N ARG A 363 -9.30 4.51 32.01
CA ARG A 363 -9.87 4.93 33.29
C ARG A 363 -8.87 4.72 34.43
N PRO A 364 -8.84 5.57 35.44
CA PRO A 364 -8.03 5.33 36.64
C PRO A 364 -8.27 3.93 37.21
N GLY A 365 -7.19 3.32 37.67
CA GLY A 365 -7.22 2.03 38.35
C GLY A 365 -7.39 2.14 39.86
N SER A 366 -6.92 1.11 40.60
CA SER A 366 -7.00 1.07 42.07
C SER A 366 -6.10 2.09 42.77
N ASP A 367 -5.07 2.58 42.10
CA ASP A 367 -4.15 3.61 42.59
C ASP A 367 -3.67 4.53 41.44
N GLN A 368 -2.90 5.58 41.76
CA GLN A 368 -2.44 6.59 40.79
C GLN A 368 -1.46 6.05 39.74
N THR A 369 -0.88 4.89 39.98
CA THR A 369 0.06 4.25 39.06
C THR A 369 -0.60 3.18 38.18
N LYS A 370 -1.89 2.90 38.37
CA LYS A 370 -2.62 1.87 37.67
C LYS A 370 -3.74 2.46 36.82
N MET A 371 -4.00 1.78 35.72
CA MET A 371 -5.06 2.17 34.80
C MET A 371 -5.80 0.97 34.25
N ASN A 372 -7.09 1.13 34.07
CA ASN A 372 -7.96 0.18 33.40
C ASN A 372 -8.14 0.61 31.95
N LEU A 373 -7.86 -0.31 31.03
CA LEU A 373 -8.00 -0.09 29.60
C LEU A 373 -9.31 -0.72 29.12
N ILE A 374 -10.23 0.11 28.63
CA ILE A 374 -11.53 -0.31 28.14
C ILE A 374 -11.50 -0.27 26.62
N ILE A 375 -11.66 -1.42 26.00
CA ILE A 375 -11.72 -1.59 24.54
C ILE A 375 -13.19 -1.68 24.17
N GLU A 376 -13.72 -0.62 23.55
CA GLU A 376 -15.10 -0.56 23.08
C GLU A 376 -15.11 -0.78 21.56
N VAL A 377 -15.86 -1.81 21.13
CA VAL A 377 -15.95 -2.16 19.71
C VAL A 377 -17.41 -2.08 19.24
N VAL A 378 -17.58 -1.67 18.00
CA VAL A 378 -18.87 -1.71 17.29
C VAL A 378 -18.74 -2.72 16.16
N GLU A 379 -19.45 -3.86 16.28
CA GLU A 379 -19.39 -4.92 15.27
C GLU A 379 -20.07 -4.52 13.97
N GLN A 380 -19.52 -5.03 12.86
CA GLN A 380 -20.10 -4.93 11.53
C GLN A 380 -20.33 -6.31 10.91
N PRO A 381 -21.16 -6.44 9.86
CA PRO A 381 -21.27 -7.67 9.12
C PRO A 381 -19.92 -8.14 8.58
N THR A 382 -19.58 -9.42 8.79
CA THR A 382 -18.30 -10.03 8.40
C THR A 382 -18.41 -10.94 7.18
N GLY A 383 -19.65 -11.19 6.71
CA GLY A 383 -19.93 -11.83 5.45
C GLY A 383 -19.53 -10.92 4.28
N THR A 384 -18.85 -11.49 3.29
CA THR A 384 -18.41 -10.78 2.10
C THR A 384 -18.94 -11.45 0.86
N VAL A 385 -19.38 -10.66 -0.11
CA VAL A 385 -19.72 -11.10 -1.46
C VAL A 385 -18.93 -10.20 -2.41
N SER A 386 -18.03 -10.80 -3.15
CA SER A 386 -17.23 -10.12 -4.16
C SER A 386 -17.57 -10.67 -5.53
N MET A 387 -17.80 -9.80 -6.48
CA MET A 387 -17.99 -10.15 -7.89
C MET A 387 -17.03 -9.32 -8.71
N GLY A 388 -16.42 -9.92 -9.69
CA GLY A 388 -15.50 -9.21 -10.57
C GLY A 388 -15.33 -9.94 -11.90
N GLY A 389 -14.68 -9.25 -12.82
CA GLY A 389 -14.30 -9.81 -14.11
C GLY A 389 -12.90 -9.40 -14.46
N GLY A 390 -12.26 -10.14 -15.33
CA GLY A 390 -10.95 -9.85 -15.83
C GLY A 390 -10.77 -10.34 -17.25
N TYR A 391 -9.83 -9.73 -17.95
CA TYR A 391 -9.36 -10.20 -19.24
C TYR A 391 -7.85 -10.41 -19.16
N GLY A 392 -7.45 -11.63 -19.42
CA GLY A 392 -6.04 -11.97 -19.57
C GLY A 392 -5.77 -12.52 -20.98
N THR A 393 -4.60 -12.31 -21.51
CA THR A 393 -4.20 -12.84 -22.82
C THR A 393 -4.17 -14.37 -22.86
N ILE A 394 -4.02 -14.99 -21.69
CA ILE A 394 -3.99 -16.45 -21.51
C ILE A 394 -5.37 -17.00 -21.14
N THR A 395 -6.08 -16.27 -20.28
CA THR A 395 -7.33 -16.74 -19.67
C THR A 395 -8.57 -16.27 -20.42
N GLY A 396 -8.41 -15.33 -21.37
CA GLY A 396 -9.53 -14.65 -22.00
C GLY A 396 -10.33 -13.83 -21.00
N PHE A 397 -11.56 -13.50 -21.33
CA PHE A 397 -12.48 -12.86 -20.41
C PHE A 397 -12.98 -13.87 -19.37
N SER A 398 -12.90 -13.54 -18.11
CA SER A 398 -13.43 -14.37 -17.02
C SER A 398 -14.22 -13.54 -16.03
N ILE A 399 -15.24 -14.13 -15.44
CA ILE A 399 -16.01 -13.56 -14.34
C ILE A 399 -15.82 -14.45 -13.13
N PHE A 400 -15.63 -13.84 -11.97
CA PHE A 400 -15.59 -14.58 -10.72
C PHE A 400 -16.59 -14.03 -9.70
N THR A 401 -17.04 -14.93 -8.84
CA THR A 401 -17.82 -14.61 -7.65
C THR A 401 -17.17 -15.31 -6.47
N GLU A 402 -16.95 -14.58 -5.41
CA GLU A 402 -16.44 -15.10 -4.15
C GLU A 402 -17.40 -14.72 -3.03
N VAL A 403 -17.84 -15.70 -2.26
CA VAL A 403 -18.68 -15.56 -1.09
C VAL A 403 -17.87 -16.06 0.11
N GLY A 404 -17.80 -15.26 1.15
CA GLY A 404 -17.02 -15.60 2.33
C GLY A 404 -17.64 -15.11 3.63
N GLU A 405 -17.22 -15.74 4.71
CA GLU A 405 -17.45 -15.30 6.07
C GLU A 405 -16.08 -15.21 6.77
N ASN A 406 -15.73 -14.00 7.23
CA ASN A 406 -14.42 -13.72 7.82
C ASN A 406 -14.34 -14.00 9.32
N ASN A 407 -15.49 -14.16 9.98
CA ASN A 407 -15.59 -14.38 11.43
C ASN A 407 -16.60 -15.48 11.74
N LEU A 408 -16.37 -16.67 11.22
CA LEU A 408 -17.29 -17.82 11.36
C LEU A 408 -17.59 -18.09 12.83
N ASN A 409 -18.88 -18.01 13.20
CA ASN A 409 -19.37 -18.18 14.56
C ASN A 409 -18.65 -17.31 15.62
N GLY A 410 -18.08 -16.17 15.22
CA GLY A 410 -17.36 -15.27 16.12
C GLY A 410 -15.98 -15.78 16.57
N THR A 411 -15.46 -16.84 16.00
CA THR A 411 -14.19 -17.48 16.39
C THR A 411 -12.97 -16.85 15.73
N GLY A 412 -13.20 -15.99 14.72
CA GLY A 412 -12.16 -15.43 13.88
C GLY A 412 -11.66 -16.38 12.79
N GLN A 413 -12.30 -17.52 12.63
CA GLN A 413 -12.07 -18.42 11.49
C GLN A 413 -12.69 -17.84 10.24
N LYS A 414 -12.11 -18.18 9.08
CA LYS A 414 -12.60 -17.72 7.78
C LYS A 414 -13.00 -18.90 6.93
N ILE A 415 -14.07 -18.74 6.18
CA ILE A 415 -14.46 -19.66 5.11
C ILE A 415 -14.81 -18.86 3.88
N SER A 416 -14.34 -19.28 2.71
CA SER A 416 -14.72 -18.67 1.44
C SER A 416 -14.92 -19.72 0.35
N GLY A 417 -15.84 -19.45 -0.56
CA GLY A 417 -16.09 -20.20 -1.77
C GLY A 417 -15.90 -19.28 -2.98
N ARG A 418 -15.03 -19.64 -3.91
CA ARG A 418 -14.76 -18.90 -5.13
C ARG A 418 -15.18 -19.74 -6.35
N LEU A 419 -15.94 -19.11 -7.22
CA LEU A 419 -16.32 -19.58 -8.53
C LEU A 419 -15.75 -18.65 -9.58
N GLU A 420 -15.08 -19.19 -10.59
CA GLU A 420 -14.59 -18.43 -11.73
C GLU A 420 -14.98 -19.14 -13.02
N PHE A 421 -15.56 -18.39 -13.95
CA PHE A 421 -16.01 -18.89 -15.24
C PHE A 421 -15.49 -17.99 -16.36
N GLY A 422 -14.87 -18.60 -17.34
CA GLY A 422 -14.43 -17.98 -18.57
C GLY A 422 -14.34 -19.00 -19.69
N PRO A 423 -14.14 -18.58 -20.94
CA PRO A 423 -14.02 -19.48 -22.09
C PRO A 423 -12.81 -20.41 -21.97
N PHE A 424 -11.72 -19.96 -21.34
CA PHE A 424 -10.47 -20.71 -21.22
C PHE A 424 -10.16 -21.16 -19.80
N ARG A 425 -10.95 -20.74 -18.81
CA ARG A 425 -10.71 -21.09 -17.39
C ARG A 425 -12.00 -21.26 -16.61
N ARG A 426 -12.06 -22.33 -15.84
CA ARG A 426 -13.10 -22.58 -14.82
C ARG A 426 -12.40 -22.97 -13.54
N LEU A 427 -12.80 -22.35 -12.43
CA LEU A 427 -12.26 -22.65 -11.10
C LEU A 427 -13.41 -22.72 -10.10
N PHE A 428 -13.41 -23.78 -9.30
CA PHE A 428 -14.20 -23.89 -8.09
C PHE A 428 -13.25 -24.13 -6.93
N GLN A 429 -13.33 -23.32 -5.88
CA GLN A 429 -12.45 -23.44 -4.73
C GLN A 429 -13.20 -23.11 -3.45
N ILE A 430 -13.02 -23.96 -2.42
CA ILE A 430 -13.47 -23.69 -1.06
C ILE A 430 -12.23 -23.64 -0.18
N THR A 431 -12.13 -22.60 0.64
CA THR A 431 -11.01 -22.42 1.57
C THR A 431 -11.53 -22.15 2.97
N TRP A 432 -11.02 -22.89 3.94
CA TRP A 432 -11.21 -22.62 5.37
C TRP A 432 -9.86 -22.26 5.99
N THR A 433 -9.86 -21.28 6.90
CA THR A 433 -8.64 -20.82 7.56
C THR A 433 -8.89 -20.56 9.04
N GLU A 434 -8.06 -21.16 9.87
CA GLU A 434 -7.89 -20.83 11.29
C GLU A 434 -6.63 -19.96 11.42
N PRO A 435 -6.73 -18.64 11.72
CA PRO A 435 -5.58 -17.76 11.78
C PRO A 435 -4.74 -17.90 13.06
N TRP A 436 -5.29 -18.54 14.12
CA TRP A 436 -4.65 -18.70 15.42
C TRP A 436 -4.82 -20.12 15.98
N LEU A 437 -4.10 -21.05 15.39
CA LEU A 437 -4.15 -22.46 15.76
C LEU A 437 -3.71 -22.64 17.23
N TYR A 438 -4.60 -23.19 18.05
CA TYR A 438 -4.38 -23.33 19.52
C TYR A 438 -3.99 -22.02 20.23
N ASN A 439 -4.57 -20.90 19.82
CA ASN A 439 -4.28 -19.54 20.34
C ASN A 439 -2.80 -19.12 20.21
N LYS A 440 -2.07 -19.74 19.30
CA LYS A 440 -0.71 -19.31 18.91
C LYS A 440 -0.77 -18.60 17.56
N PRO A 441 0.19 -17.74 17.20
CA PRO A 441 0.21 -17.01 15.93
C PRO A 441 0.60 -17.93 14.74
N TRP A 442 0.00 -19.11 14.70
CA TRP A 442 0.08 -20.08 13.62
C TRP A 442 -1.25 -20.14 12.90
N SER A 443 -1.23 -19.96 11.59
CA SER A 443 -2.42 -20.13 10.76
C SER A 443 -2.44 -21.52 10.15
N LEU A 444 -3.64 -22.13 10.11
CA LEU A 444 -3.91 -23.36 9.35
C LEU A 444 -4.93 -23.03 8.27
N SER A 445 -4.62 -23.33 7.02
CA SER A 445 -5.56 -23.21 5.90
C SER A 445 -5.78 -24.58 5.22
N LEU A 446 -7.03 -24.86 4.93
CA LEU A 446 -7.46 -26.05 4.17
C LEU A 446 -8.21 -25.55 2.94
N SER A 447 -7.81 -25.97 1.76
CA SER A 447 -8.45 -25.59 0.51
C SER A 447 -8.70 -26.80 -0.38
N LEU A 448 -9.89 -26.89 -0.92
CA LEU A 448 -10.27 -27.87 -1.94
C LEU A 448 -10.55 -27.12 -3.23
N PHE A 449 -10.03 -27.61 -4.36
CA PHE A 449 -10.24 -26.95 -5.63
C PHE A 449 -10.47 -27.94 -6.77
N TYR A 450 -11.27 -27.50 -7.72
CA TYR A 450 -11.38 -28.05 -9.08
C TYR A 450 -11.03 -26.95 -10.07
N SER A 451 -10.16 -27.23 -11.02
CA SER A 451 -9.80 -26.29 -12.08
C SER A 451 -9.85 -26.96 -13.45
N SER A 452 -10.40 -26.26 -14.41
CA SER A 452 -10.38 -26.65 -15.83
C SER A 452 -9.80 -25.47 -16.62
N ARG A 453 -8.81 -25.74 -17.45
CA ARG A 453 -8.14 -24.68 -18.23
C ARG A 453 -7.91 -25.17 -19.65
N ILE A 454 -8.26 -24.33 -20.64
CA ILE A 454 -7.95 -24.52 -22.04
C ILE A 454 -6.66 -23.78 -22.36
N TYR A 455 -5.68 -24.49 -22.87
CA TYR A 455 -4.40 -23.93 -23.32
C TYR A 455 -4.44 -23.79 -24.84
N ASN A 456 -3.99 -22.63 -25.31
CA ASN A 456 -3.82 -22.33 -26.72
C ASN A 456 -2.31 -22.15 -26.97
N ALA A 457 -1.71 -23.11 -27.65
CA ALA A 457 -0.26 -23.13 -27.91
C ALA A 457 0.15 -22.26 -29.13
N GLY A 458 -0.74 -21.41 -29.61
CA GLY A 458 -0.49 -20.50 -30.73
C GLY A 458 -1.20 -20.90 -32.02
N ALA A 459 -1.35 -19.94 -32.94
CA ALA A 459 -1.90 -20.18 -34.26
C ALA A 459 -0.81 -20.74 -35.20
N VAL A 460 -1.03 -21.88 -35.77
CA VAL A 460 -0.17 -22.41 -36.82
C VAL A 460 -0.79 -21.99 -38.16
N SER A 461 -0.06 -21.21 -38.96
CA SER A 461 -0.46 -20.93 -40.33
C SER A 461 -0.04 -22.13 -41.21
N ILE A 462 -1.01 -22.93 -41.65
CA ILE A 462 -0.78 -23.95 -42.65
C ILE A 462 -0.90 -23.26 -44.02
N THR A 463 0.22 -23.14 -44.72
CA THR A 463 0.22 -22.66 -46.12
C THR A 463 0.05 -23.92 -46.99
N GLU A 464 -1.16 -24.22 -47.43
CA GLU A 464 -1.40 -25.21 -48.44
C GLU A 464 -1.18 -24.57 -49.84
N ASN A 465 -0.38 -25.23 -50.65
CA ASN A 465 0.00 -24.75 -51.98
C ASN A 465 -1.22 -24.33 -52.80
N ASN A 466 -1.20 -23.11 -53.32
CA ASN A 466 -1.99 -22.57 -54.44
C ASN A 466 -3.41 -22.08 -54.25
N ASN A 467 -4.01 -22.06 -53.06
CA ASN A 467 -5.20 -21.23 -52.83
C ASN A 467 -5.11 -20.51 -51.49
N GLN A 468 -5.18 -19.18 -51.50
CA GLN A 468 -5.08 -18.28 -50.34
C GLN A 468 -6.30 -18.42 -49.40
N GLN A 469 -6.49 -19.56 -48.77
CA GLN A 469 -7.28 -19.67 -47.55
C GLN A 469 -6.35 -20.09 -46.42
N SER A 470 -5.80 -19.09 -45.68
CA SER A 470 -5.10 -19.35 -44.43
C SER A 470 -6.12 -19.80 -43.38
N ILE A 471 -6.34 -21.07 -43.21
CA ILE A 471 -7.05 -21.62 -42.07
C ILE A 471 -6.12 -21.50 -40.87
N LYS A 472 -6.40 -20.53 -40.01
CA LYS A 472 -5.71 -20.41 -38.72
C LYS A 472 -6.29 -21.46 -37.77
N GLU A 473 -5.78 -22.68 -37.84
CA GLU A 473 -6.07 -23.67 -36.81
C GLU A 473 -5.22 -23.38 -35.56
N GLN A 474 -5.81 -23.56 -34.38
CA GLN A 474 -5.18 -23.31 -33.11
C GLN A 474 -4.80 -24.65 -32.44
N ALA A 475 -3.57 -24.75 -31.95
CA ALA A 475 -3.15 -25.87 -31.12
C ALA A 475 -3.77 -25.73 -29.73
N ILE A 476 -4.88 -26.40 -29.47
CA ILE A 476 -5.68 -26.30 -28.26
C ILE A 476 -5.73 -27.65 -27.55
N TYR A 477 -5.62 -27.62 -26.23
CA TYR A 477 -5.92 -28.75 -25.34
C TYR A 477 -6.48 -28.26 -24.02
N SER A 478 -7.24 -29.11 -23.34
CA SER A 478 -7.83 -28.84 -22.04
C SER A 478 -7.05 -29.55 -20.96
N ARG A 479 -6.99 -28.94 -19.77
CA ARG A 479 -6.48 -29.60 -18.57
C ARG A 479 -7.48 -29.46 -17.45
N ASP A 480 -7.88 -30.59 -16.89
CA ASP A 480 -8.76 -30.69 -15.73
C ASP A 480 -7.96 -31.18 -14.54
N GLY A 481 -8.21 -30.58 -13.37
CA GLY A 481 -7.49 -30.95 -12.16
C GLY A 481 -8.35 -30.78 -10.90
N VAL A 482 -8.16 -31.71 -9.97
CA VAL A 482 -8.75 -31.68 -8.62
C VAL A 482 -7.62 -31.83 -7.61
N GLY A 483 -7.68 -31.06 -6.55
CA GLY A 483 -6.66 -31.14 -5.50
C GLY A 483 -7.13 -30.51 -4.20
N PHE A 484 -6.35 -30.78 -3.17
CA PHE A 484 -6.51 -30.10 -1.90
C PHE A 484 -5.18 -29.50 -1.46
N THR A 485 -5.26 -28.50 -0.60
CA THR A 485 -4.08 -27.84 -0.05
C THR A 485 -4.21 -27.71 1.45
N VAL A 486 -3.17 -28.13 2.16
CA VAL A 486 -3.00 -27.87 3.58
C VAL A 486 -1.86 -26.87 3.75
N GLY A 487 -2.15 -25.71 4.31
CA GLY A 487 -1.17 -24.66 4.55
C GLY A 487 -1.02 -24.34 6.03
N ILE A 488 0.21 -24.19 6.48
CA ILE A 488 0.54 -23.71 7.83
C ILE A 488 1.38 -22.45 7.66
N GLY A 489 0.95 -21.34 8.28
CA GLY A 489 1.66 -20.08 8.26
C GLY A 489 2.06 -19.66 9.66
N HIS A 490 3.22 -19.03 9.79
CA HIS A 490 3.70 -18.47 11.04
C HIS A 490 4.23 -17.06 10.82
N ARG A 491 3.71 -16.09 11.56
CA ARG A 491 4.24 -14.73 11.59
C ARG A 491 5.41 -14.67 12.57
N ILE A 492 6.64 -14.63 12.05
CA ILE A 492 7.87 -14.63 12.87
C ILE A 492 8.08 -13.26 13.50
N PHE A 493 7.93 -12.19 12.69
CA PHE A 493 8.00 -10.80 13.10
C PHE A 493 6.82 -10.02 12.50
N ILE A 494 6.69 -8.74 12.81
CA ILE A 494 5.56 -7.91 12.39
C ILE A 494 5.31 -7.98 10.88
N ASN A 495 6.39 -7.99 10.07
CA ASN A 495 6.32 -7.92 8.60
C ASN A 495 6.83 -9.20 7.92
N TRP A 496 7.21 -10.21 8.70
CA TRP A 496 7.74 -11.47 8.18
C TRP A 496 6.75 -12.60 8.37
N THR A 497 6.40 -13.28 7.27
CA THR A 497 5.54 -14.47 7.29
C THR A 497 6.31 -15.65 6.71
N HIS A 498 6.38 -16.73 7.46
CA HIS A 498 6.87 -18.02 7.02
C HIS A 498 5.71 -18.96 6.81
N PHE A 499 5.72 -19.73 5.73
CA PHE A 499 4.65 -20.67 5.44
C PHE A 499 5.16 -21.98 4.85
N HIS A 500 4.41 -23.04 5.17
CA HIS A 500 4.55 -24.36 4.61
C HIS A 500 3.22 -24.76 3.99
N ARG A 501 3.25 -25.33 2.81
CA ARG A 501 2.05 -25.75 2.10
C ARG A 501 2.26 -27.09 1.44
N TYR A 502 1.35 -28.03 1.69
CA TYR A 502 1.29 -29.30 0.99
C TYR A 502 0.09 -29.30 0.05
N SER A 503 0.31 -29.59 -1.22
CA SER A 503 -0.69 -29.49 -2.30
C SER A 503 -0.67 -30.74 -3.20
N PRO A 504 -1.30 -31.84 -2.81
CA PRO A 504 -1.52 -32.96 -3.68
C PRO A 504 -2.68 -32.68 -4.65
N SER A 505 -2.53 -33.10 -5.88
CA SER A 505 -3.55 -32.94 -6.93
C SER A 505 -3.48 -34.09 -7.95
N ILE A 506 -4.60 -34.37 -8.57
CA ILE A 506 -4.69 -35.20 -9.77
C ILE A 506 -5.18 -34.32 -10.92
N TYR A 507 -4.64 -34.55 -12.12
CA TYR A 507 -5.02 -33.81 -13.30
C TYR A 507 -4.91 -34.66 -14.54
N ALA A 508 -5.62 -34.29 -15.61
CA ALA A 508 -5.55 -34.92 -16.91
C ALA A 508 -5.55 -33.83 -18.00
N SER A 509 -4.76 -34.05 -19.04
CA SER A 509 -4.84 -33.28 -20.27
C SER A 509 -5.79 -34.01 -21.22
N THR A 510 -6.76 -33.28 -21.83
CA THR A 510 -7.85 -33.80 -22.63
C THR A 510 -8.10 -32.92 -23.86
N ASN A 511 -8.88 -33.44 -24.81
CA ASN A 511 -9.34 -32.70 -25.99
C ASN A 511 -8.23 -32.03 -26.80
N PRO A 512 -7.16 -32.77 -27.22
CA PRO A 512 -6.12 -32.20 -28.04
C PRO A 512 -6.61 -31.91 -29.45
N SER A 513 -6.29 -30.74 -30.01
CA SER A 513 -6.43 -30.49 -31.45
C SER A 513 -5.36 -31.23 -32.24
N SER A 514 -5.54 -31.33 -33.55
CA SER A 514 -4.60 -32.01 -34.47
C SER A 514 -3.19 -31.35 -34.51
N LEU A 515 -3.08 -30.12 -34.06
CA LEU A 515 -1.88 -29.31 -34.18
C LEU A 515 -1.05 -29.25 -32.88
N VAL A 516 -1.42 -29.96 -31.84
CA VAL A 516 -0.64 -30.01 -30.61
C VAL A 516 0.65 -30.79 -30.78
N SER A 517 1.66 -30.47 -29.96
CA SER A 517 2.94 -31.19 -30.00
C SER A 517 2.82 -32.65 -29.55
N ASP A 518 3.80 -33.46 -29.93
CA ASP A 518 3.90 -34.86 -29.48
C ASP A 518 3.99 -34.97 -27.96
N GLN A 519 4.54 -33.97 -27.31
CA GLN A 519 4.62 -33.87 -25.84
C GLN A 519 3.22 -33.73 -25.21
N VAL A 520 2.35 -32.91 -25.77
CA VAL A 520 0.95 -32.79 -25.34
C VAL A 520 0.20 -34.09 -25.59
N LEU A 521 0.38 -34.71 -26.76
CA LEU A 521 -0.23 -35.99 -27.06
C LEU A 521 0.22 -37.09 -26.10
N ALA A 522 1.48 -37.13 -25.75
CA ALA A 522 2.02 -38.06 -24.75
C ALA A 522 1.37 -37.86 -23.37
N GLU A 523 1.14 -36.63 -22.94
CA GLU A 523 0.42 -36.35 -21.68
C GLU A 523 -1.05 -36.77 -21.74
N VAL A 524 -1.74 -36.48 -22.82
CA VAL A 524 -3.14 -36.90 -23.02
C VAL A 524 -3.27 -38.43 -22.92
N ARG A 525 -2.35 -39.19 -23.55
CA ARG A 525 -2.33 -40.63 -23.47
C ARG A 525 -2.11 -41.22 -22.08
N ARG A 526 -1.41 -40.47 -21.21
CA ARG A 526 -1.18 -40.87 -19.80
C ARG A 526 -2.44 -40.83 -18.95
N GLY A 527 -3.46 -40.03 -19.36
CA GLY A 527 -4.69 -39.85 -18.60
C GLY A 527 -4.49 -39.11 -17.28
N TRP A 528 -5.19 -39.51 -16.22
CA TRP A 528 -5.09 -38.90 -14.90
C TRP A 528 -3.72 -39.14 -14.25
N GLN A 529 -3.07 -38.08 -13.83
CA GLN A 529 -1.73 -38.11 -13.27
C GLN A 529 -1.73 -37.46 -11.87
N PHE A 530 -0.99 -38.04 -10.94
CA PHE A 530 -0.83 -37.52 -9.60
C PHE A 530 0.36 -36.60 -9.54
N ARG A 531 0.19 -35.46 -8.84
CA ARG A 531 1.23 -34.49 -8.54
C ARG A 531 1.17 -34.11 -7.07
N SER A 532 2.27 -34.21 -6.36
CA SER A 532 2.43 -33.77 -5.00
C SER A 532 3.46 -32.64 -4.94
N GLN A 533 3.18 -31.66 -4.11
CA GLN A 533 4.07 -30.50 -3.93
C GLN A 533 4.11 -30.09 -2.47
N ILE A 534 5.32 -29.85 -1.95
CA ILE A 534 5.53 -29.10 -0.71
C ILE A 534 6.15 -27.75 -1.09
N SER A 535 5.51 -26.67 -0.65
CA SER A 535 6.02 -25.30 -0.80
C SER A 535 6.45 -24.78 0.56
N ASN A 536 7.68 -24.29 0.65
CA ASN A 536 8.22 -23.61 1.81
C ASN A 536 8.59 -22.20 1.41
N GLY A 537 8.10 -21.20 2.12
CA GLY A 537 8.37 -19.84 1.72
C GLY A 537 8.45 -18.86 2.89
N ILE A 538 9.16 -17.78 2.64
CA ILE A 538 9.25 -16.64 3.52
C ILE A 538 8.90 -15.38 2.74
N ALA A 539 8.01 -14.58 3.30
CA ALA A 539 7.56 -13.32 2.71
C ALA A 539 7.83 -12.16 3.66
N TYR A 540 8.22 -11.03 3.09
CA TYR A 540 8.45 -9.77 3.80
C TYR A 540 7.73 -8.65 3.07
N ASP A 541 6.71 -8.04 3.70
CA ASP A 541 5.88 -6.99 3.12
C ASP A 541 5.82 -5.78 4.04
N ILE A 542 6.34 -4.65 3.56
CA ILE A 542 6.32 -3.33 4.22
C ILE A 542 5.76 -2.24 3.33
N ARG A 543 4.95 -2.60 2.36
CA ARG A 543 4.28 -1.62 1.51
C ARG A 543 3.31 -0.76 2.33
N ASP A 544 3.25 0.53 1.99
CA ASP A 544 2.33 1.50 2.59
C ASP A 544 0.86 1.16 2.29
N ASN A 545 0.58 0.64 1.10
CA ASN A 545 -0.74 0.19 0.66
C ASN A 545 -0.59 -1.07 -0.20
N VAL A 546 -1.37 -2.10 0.14
CA VAL A 546 -1.32 -3.39 -0.58
C VAL A 546 -1.91 -3.30 -1.99
N PHE A 547 -2.90 -2.42 -2.21
CA PHE A 547 -3.61 -2.30 -3.50
C PHE A 547 -2.94 -1.32 -4.46
N ASN A 548 -2.46 -0.20 -3.96
CA ASN A 548 -1.76 0.82 -4.74
C ASN A 548 -0.54 1.33 -3.98
N PRO A 549 0.54 0.54 -3.93
CA PRO A 549 1.71 0.89 -3.17
C PRO A 549 2.43 2.09 -3.78
N THR A 550 2.88 3.00 -2.91
CA THR A 550 3.71 4.15 -3.27
C THR A 550 5.11 4.08 -2.68
N GLN A 551 5.28 3.33 -1.60
CA GLN A 551 6.57 3.13 -0.92
C GLN A 551 6.64 1.73 -0.30
N GLY A 552 7.86 1.21 -0.16
CA GLY A 552 8.13 -0.04 0.55
C GLY A 552 8.57 -1.18 -0.35
N TYR A 553 8.57 -2.38 0.22
CA TYR A 553 9.04 -3.61 -0.44
C TYR A 553 8.02 -4.72 -0.26
N ASP A 554 7.93 -5.60 -1.26
CA ASP A 554 7.30 -6.93 -1.17
C ASP A 554 8.29 -7.96 -1.67
N LEU A 555 8.77 -8.81 -0.79
CA LEU A 555 9.77 -9.83 -1.07
C LEU A 555 9.21 -11.20 -0.74
N LEU A 556 9.32 -12.15 -1.67
CA LEU A 556 8.97 -13.54 -1.49
C LEU A 556 10.10 -14.44 -1.97
N PHE A 557 10.54 -15.32 -1.11
CA PHE A 557 11.36 -16.47 -1.48
C PHE A 557 10.62 -17.76 -1.16
N GLN A 558 10.45 -18.63 -2.15
CA GLN A 558 9.73 -19.88 -2.01
C GLN A 558 10.47 -21.02 -2.69
N ILE A 559 10.50 -22.16 -2.04
CA ILE A 559 11.01 -23.42 -2.57
C ILE A 559 9.84 -24.38 -2.71
N ASP A 560 9.62 -24.90 -3.89
CA ASP A 560 8.64 -25.91 -4.20
C ASP A 560 9.36 -27.24 -4.47
N ASN A 561 9.13 -28.24 -3.61
CA ASN A 561 9.60 -29.59 -3.82
C ASN A 561 8.45 -30.42 -4.44
N VAL A 562 8.61 -30.85 -5.67
CA VAL A 562 7.57 -31.58 -6.41
C VAL A 562 7.96 -33.03 -6.57
N GLY A 563 7.05 -33.93 -6.23
CA GLY A 563 7.23 -35.38 -6.35
C GLY A 563 8.20 -35.95 -5.32
N GLN A 564 9.20 -36.72 -5.75
CA GLN A 564 10.21 -37.42 -4.96
C GLN A 564 9.57 -38.41 -3.95
N ALA A 565 9.89 -38.29 -2.66
CA ALA A 565 9.35 -39.14 -1.58
C ALA A 565 7.82 -39.03 -1.42
N LEU A 566 7.22 -37.97 -1.92
CA LEU A 566 5.76 -37.73 -1.86
C LEU A 566 5.00 -38.39 -3.02
N GLY A 567 5.71 -38.94 -3.97
CA GLY A 567 5.15 -39.55 -5.18
C GLY A 567 4.67 -38.56 -6.24
N GLY A 568 4.22 -39.06 -7.36
CA GLY A 568 3.78 -38.30 -8.53
C GLY A 568 4.61 -38.61 -9.78
N GLN A 569 4.28 -37.97 -10.90
CA GLN A 569 4.97 -38.16 -12.18
C GLN A 569 6.03 -37.06 -12.49
N SER A 570 6.03 -35.97 -11.75
CA SER A 570 7.04 -34.92 -11.86
C SER A 570 8.00 -34.96 -10.67
N HIS A 571 9.28 -34.77 -10.93
CA HIS A 571 10.33 -34.81 -9.89
C HIS A 571 11.31 -33.64 -10.10
N PHE A 572 11.07 -32.52 -9.43
CA PHE A 572 11.92 -31.34 -9.50
C PHE A 572 11.79 -30.47 -8.26
N ASP A 573 12.75 -29.59 -8.07
CA ASP A 573 12.65 -28.48 -7.13
C ASP A 573 12.54 -27.17 -7.92
N GLN A 574 11.72 -26.26 -7.43
CA GLN A 574 11.52 -24.97 -8.06
C GLN A 574 11.77 -23.86 -7.03
N TYR A 575 12.61 -22.93 -7.38
CA TYR A 575 12.95 -21.76 -6.56
C TYR A 575 12.27 -20.55 -7.15
N ARG A 576 11.39 -19.93 -6.40
CA ARG A 576 10.68 -18.72 -6.78
C ARG A 576 11.20 -17.54 -5.98
N VAL A 577 11.59 -16.50 -6.67
CA VAL A 577 11.98 -15.21 -6.10
C VAL A 577 11.08 -14.14 -6.69
N LEU A 578 10.38 -13.41 -5.82
CA LEU A 578 9.62 -12.23 -6.19
C LEU A 578 10.16 -11.07 -5.35
N ALA A 579 10.45 -9.98 -6.00
CA ALA A 579 10.88 -8.75 -5.36
C ALA A 579 10.20 -7.56 -6.05
N GLU A 580 9.48 -6.80 -5.27
CA GLU A 580 8.89 -5.54 -5.69
C GLU A 580 9.42 -4.44 -4.78
N TYR A 581 9.79 -3.32 -5.37
CA TYR A 581 10.26 -2.13 -4.68
C TYR A 581 9.53 -0.91 -5.22
N TYR A 582 8.99 -0.12 -4.32
CA TYR A 582 8.26 1.09 -4.61
C TYR A 582 8.96 2.29 -4.00
N HIS A 583 9.20 3.29 -4.84
CA HIS A 583 9.85 4.53 -4.45
C HIS A 583 9.05 5.73 -4.93
N THR A 584 8.80 6.67 -4.03
CA THR A 584 8.25 7.98 -4.37
C THR A 584 9.39 8.96 -4.62
N TRP A 585 9.53 9.45 -5.85
CA TRP A 585 10.57 10.40 -6.21
C TRP A 585 10.31 11.79 -5.66
N PHE A 586 9.12 12.30 -5.92
CA PHE A 586 8.66 13.62 -5.48
C PHE A 586 7.13 13.66 -5.54
N ASP A 587 6.55 14.58 -4.79
CA ASP A 587 5.19 15.02 -5.05
C ASP A 587 5.20 16.25 -5.97
N TYR A 588 4.10 16.50 -6.69
CA TYR A 588 4.04 17.58 -7.68
C TYR A 588 4.23 18.99 -7.10
N SER A 589 4.17 19.15 -5.78
CA SER A 589 4.44 20.41 -5.10
C SER A 589 5.86 20.93 -5.35
N PHE A 590 6.80 20.03 -5.70
CA PHE A 590 8.20 20.41 -5.96
C PHE A 590 8.40 21.18 -7.28
N PHE A 591 7.61 20.94 -8.32
CA PHE A 591 7.86 21.56 -9.63
C PHE A 591 7.35 23.00 -9.77
N GLY A 592 6.59 23.54 -8.83
CA GLY A 592 6.11 24.95 -8.91
C GLY A 592 5.24 25.30 -10.12
N LEU A 593 5.06 24.35 -11.06
CA LEU A 593 4.28 24.52 -12.28
C LEU A 593 2.77 24.59 -11.99
N PHE A 594 2.37 24.01 -10.87
CA PHE A 594 1.01 24.05 -10.35
C PHE A 594 1.08 24.48 -8.90
N ARG A 595 0.96 25.77 -8.66
CA ARG A 595 1.00 26.41 -7.33
C ARG A 595 -0.19 26.04 -6.42
N ASN A 596 -1.04 25.11 -6.87
CA ASN A 596 -2.23 24.69 -6.16
C ASN A 596 -1.91 23.60 -5.12
N ASN A 597 -2.17 23.90 -3.84
CA ASN A 597 -2.11 22.93 -2.75
C ASN A 597 -3.13 21.77 -2.89
N ALA A 598 -4.01 21.81 -3.89
CA ALA A 598 -4.89 20.73 -4.33
C ALA A 598 -4.15 19.45 -4.70
N LEU A 599 -2.85 19.55 -5.00
CA LEU A 599 -2.02 18.44 -5.45
C LEU A 599 -1.27 17.71 -4.31
N ARG A 600 -1.63 17.95 -3.06
CA ARG A 600 -1.15 17.16 -1.92
C ARG A 600 -1.55 15.69 -2.10
N GLY A 601 -0.54 14.83 -2.25
CA GLY A 601 -0.73 13.39 -2.49
C GLY A 601 -0.47 12.94 -3.94
N TRP A 602 -0.19 13.85 -4.85
CA TRP A 602 0.22 13.55 -6.20
C TRP A 602 1.71 13.15 -6.19
N ARG A 603 1.96 11.87 -6.08
CA ARG A 603 3.30 11.32 -5.97
C ARG A 603 3.69 10.60 -7.24
N VAL A 604 4.84 10.95 -7.80
CA VAL A 604 5.43 10.15 -8.89
C VAL A 604 6.06 8.92 -8.27
N VAL A 605 5.55 7.75 -8.64
CA VAL A 605 5.94 6.47 -8.07
C VAL A 605 6.72 5.66 -9.08
N GLN A 606 7.89 5.19 -8.68
CA GLN A 606 8.69 4.21 -9.41
C GLN A 606 8.49 2.83 -8.79
N GLU A 607 8.08 1.88 -9.61
CA GLU A 607 8.04 0.47 -9.28
C GLU A 607 9.20 -0.24 -9.97
N PHE A 608 9.93 -1.06 -9.23
CA PHE A 608 10.83 -2.08 -9.76
C PHE A 608 10.33 -3.44 -9.33
N ARG A 609 10.23 -4.36 -10.27
CA ARG A 609 9.79 -5.72 -9.99
C ARG A 609 10.70 -6.75 -10.63
N SER A 610 10.93 -7.84 -9.90
CA SER A 610 11.59 -9.03 -10.39
C SER A 610 10.78 -10.25 -10.01
N SER A 611 10.49 -11.12 -10.97
CA SER A 611 9.84 -12.40 -10.73
C SER A 611 10.62 -13.47 -11.46
N SER A 612 11.37 -14.23 -10.71
CA SER A 612 12.22 -15.28 -11.27
C SER A 612 11.84 -16.63 -10.69
N LEU A 613 11.82 -17.64 -11.56
CA LEU A 613 11.45 -18.99 -11.22
C LEU A 613 12.46 -19.94 -11.85
N PHE A 614 13.25 -20.58 -11.00
CA PHE A 614 14.32 -21.50 -11.39
C PHE A 614 13.92 -22.91 -11.05
N THR A 615 13.96 -23.79 -12.02
CA THR A 615 13.63 -25.20 -11.82
C THR A 615 14.88 -26.06 -11.86
N TYR A 616 15.07 -26.89 -10.86
CA TYR A 616 16.13 -27.87 -10.76
C TYR A 616 15.54 -29.27 -10.77
N GLN A 617 15.86 -30.04 -11.79
CA GLN A 617 15.35 -31.39 -11.91
C GLN A 617 16.20 -32.36 -11.11
N ARG A 618 15.57 -33.18 -10.27
CA ARG A 618 16.24 -34.27 -9.57
C ARG A 618 15.99 -35.59 -10.28
N VAL A 619 17.06 -36.40 -10.37
CA VAL A 619 16.90 -37.80 -10.82
C VAL A 619 16.08 -38.55 -9.75
N PRO A 620 15.05 -39.31 -10.15
CA PRO A 620 14.23 -40.09 -9.21
C PRO A 620 15.10 -41.03 -8.38
N TYR A 621 14.94 -41.03 -7.06
CA TYR A 621 15.71 -41.87 -6.14
C TYR A 621 15.34 -43.37 -6.24
N TYR A 622 14.18 -43.68 -6.80
CA TYR A 622 13.66 -45.04 -6.95
C TYR A 622 13.30 -45.34 -8.43
N GLY A 623 14.01 -46.26 -9.01
CA GLY A 623 13.60 -46.93 -10.25
C GLY A 623 14.76 -47.17 -11.21
N LYS A 624 14.82 -48.34 -11.73
CA LYS A 624 15.65 -48.66 -12.89
C LYS A 624 15.37 -47.60 -13.95
N GLN A 625 16.37 -46.87 -14.35
CA GLN A 625 16.29 -45.93 -15.46
C GLN A 625 15.77 -46.73 -16.68
N ASP A 626 14.55 -46.44 -17.07
CA ASP A 626 14.13 -46.76 -18.40
C ASP A 626 14.92 -45.85 -19.35
N PRO A 627 15.82 -46.34 -20.17
CA PRO A 627 16.68 -45.50 -21.00
C PRO A 627 15.92 -44.62 -21.99
N ILE A 628 14.59 -44.81 -22.10
CA ILE A 628 13.69 -44.10 -22.99
C ILE A 628 12.95 -42.93 -22.25
N GLN A 629 12.90 -42.97 -20.95
CA GLN A 629 12.27 -41.87 -20.18
C GLN A 629 13.33 -40.87 -19.69
N LYS A 630 13.58 -39.86 -20.51
CA LYS A 630 14.21 -38.64 -20.02
C LYS A 630 13.41 -38.09 -18.85
N PRO A 631 14.09 -37.59 -17.76
CA PRO A 631 13.37 -36.93 -16.70
C PRO A 631 12.50 -35.83 -17.29
N TYR A 632 11.21 -35.86 -16.99
CA TYR A 632 10.20 -35.06 -17.67
C TYR A 632 9.57 -34.09 -16.70
N ILE A 633 9.64 -32.79 -17.02
CA ILE A 633 8.82 -31.77 -16.38
C ILE A 633 7.51 -31.71 -17.11
N GLN A 634 6.42 -31.86 -16.40
CA GLN A 634 5.08 -31.89 -17.01
C GLN A 634 4.69 -30.52 -17.55
N LEU A 635 3.86 -30.51 -18.61
CA LEU A 635 3.44 -29.27 -19.27
C LEU A 635 2.85 -28.22 -18.31
N GLN A 636 2.19 -28.66 -17.24
CA GLN A 636 1.63 -27.75 -16.22
C GLN A 636 2.70 -26.97 -15.44
N ASP A 637 3.89 -27.50 -15.35
CA ASP A 637 5.02 -26.95 -14.59
C ASP A 637 5.92 -26.08 -15.47
N LEU A 638 5.68 -26.08 -16.80
CA LEU A 638 6.38 -25.24 -17.74
C LEU A 638 5.94 -23.79 -17.66
N GLN A 639 6.90 -22.92 -17.91
CA GLN A 639 6.72 -21.49 -17.86
C GLN A 639 6.59 -20.89 -19.26
N PHE A 640 5.78 -19.84 -19.35
CA PHE A 640 5.54 -19.09 -20.57
C PHE A 640 5.87 -17.61 -20.37
N LEU A 641 6.22 -16.93 -21.45
CA LEU A 641 6.53 -15.51 -21.44
C LEU A 641 5.80 -14.81 -22.58
N GLY A 642 5.28 -13.62 -22.31
CA GLY A 642 4.45 -12.83 -23.21
C GLY A 642 3.03 -12.66 -22.68
N GLY A 643 2.37 -11.63 -23.15
CA GLY A 643 1.03 -11.24 -22.71
C GLY A 643 1.04 -10.21 -21.58
N TYR A 644 -0.13 -9.70 -21.29
CA TYR A 644 -0.37 -8.69 -20.27
C TYR A 644 0.21 -9.07 -18.87
N GLU A 645 0.12 -10.35 -18.54
CA GLU A 645 0.48 -10.86 -17.21
C GLU A 645 2.00 -11.05 -17.03
N SER A 646 2.80 -10.99 -18.07
CA SER A 646 4.24 -11.25 -17.97
C SER A 646 5.10 -10.22 -18.71
N LEU A 647 5.16 -10.25 -20.02
CA LEU A 647 5.94 -9.35 -20.86
C LEU A 647 5.01 -8.60 -21.80
N ARG A 648 4.65 -7.38 -21.44
CA ARG A 648 3.70 -6.56 -22.20
C ARG A 648 4.22 -6.29 -23.62
N GLY A 649 3.32 -6.29 -24.61
CA GLY A 649 3.69 -6.08 -26.02
C GLY A 649 4.10 -7.36 -26.76
N TRP A 650 4.39 -8.46 -26.08
CA TRP A 650 4.58 -9.79 -26.67
C TRP A 650 3.32 -10.60 -26.53
N PHE A 651 2.95 -11.37 -27.55
CA PHE A 651 1.84 -12.31 -27.42
C PHE A 651 2.23 -13.44 -26.45
N TYR A 652 1.20 -14.06 -25.86
CA TYR A 652 1.41 -15.21 -25.01
C TYR A 652 2.26 -16.28 -25.71
N ASN A 653 3.30 -16.77 -25.02
CA ASN A 653 4.24 -17.77 -25.51
C ASN A 653 5.02 -17.38 -26.79
N ASP A 654 5.07 -16.10 -27.12
CA ASP A 654 5.79 -15.57 -28.29
C ASP A 654 7.19 -15.04 -27.93
N ALA A 655 7.40 -14.69 -26.67
CA ALA A 655 8.65 -14.14 -26.16
C ALA A 655 9.63 -15.26 -25.76
N LYS A 656 9.99 -16.15 -26.67
CA LYS A 656 10.86 -17.29 -26.44
C LYS A 656 12.11 -17.29 -27.34
N TYR A 657 13.12 -18.01 -26.90
CA TYR A 657 14.39 -18.20 -27.62
C TYR A 657 14.93 -19.62 -27.35
N PRO A 658 15.17 -20.42 -28.38
CA PRO A 658 14.82 -20.21 -29.79
C PRO A 658 13.29 -20.20 -30.03
N ALA A 659 12.86 -19.64 -31.14
CA ALA A 659 11.42 -19.49 -31.48
C ALA A 659 10.67 -20.83 -31.63
N GLU A 660 11.41 -21.90 -31.72
CA GLU A 660 10.89 -23.28 -31.93
C GLU A 660 10.28 -23.91 -30.65
N TRP A 661 10.54 -23.30 -29.47
CA TRP A 661 10.04 -23.83 -28.20
C TRP A 661 8.54 -23.56 -28.05
N ARG A 662 7.71 -24.47 -28.47
CA ARG A 662 6.26 -24.29 -28.50
C ARG A 662 5.57 -24.59 -27.17
N ASP A 663 6.15 -25.44 -26.35
CA ASP A 663 5.48 -26.03 -25.18
C ASP A 663 5.85 -25.37 -23.84
N GLY A 664 6.57 -24.25 -23.87
CA GLY A 664 7.04 -23.56 -22.68
C GLY A 664 8.45 -23.96 -22.24
N ALA A 665 8.92 -23.41 -21.12
CA ALA A 665 10.26 -23.61 -20.61
C ALA A 665 10.26 -23.95 -19.11
N ALA A 666 11.31 -24.56 -18.62
CA ALA A 666 11.44 -24.92 -17.20
C ALA A 666 11.72 -23.73 -16.29
N THR A 667 12.46 -22.74 -16.78
CA THR A 667 12.89 -21.58 -16.01
C THR A 667 12.46 -20.28 -16.67
N ARG A 668 12.03 -19.32 -15.85
CA ARG A 668 11.61 -17.97 -16.27
C ARG A 668 12.28 -16.93 -15.40
N MET A 669 12.79 -15.90 -16.05
CA MET A 669 13.29 -14.68 -15.39
C MET A 669 12.55 -13.48 -15.95
N MET A 670 12.08 -12.60 -15.09
CA MET A 670 11.35 -11.39 -15.46
C MET A 670 11.82 -10.22 -14.61
N PHE A 671 11.98 -9.10 -15.25
CA PHE A 671 12.27 -7.81 -14.63
C PHE A 671 11.34 -6.76 -15.24
N GLY A 672 10.88 -5.84 -14.44
CA GLY A 672 10.03 -4.75 -14.91
C GLY A 672 10.34 -3.47 -14.13
N SER A 673 10.19 -2.36 -14.82
CA SER A 673 10.26 -1.04 -14.23
C SER A 673 9.06 -0.24 -14.71
N GLU A 674 8.37 0.42 -13.81
CA GLU A 674 7.18 1.19 -14.14
C GLU A 674 7.17 2.52 -13.40
N LEU A 675 7.08 3.60 -14.14
CA LEU A 675 6.97 4.96 -13.64
C LEU A 675 5.50 5.40 -13.74
N ARG A 676 4.91 5.78 -12.62
CA ARG A 676 3.49 6.15 -12.51
C ARG A 676 3.34 7.61 -12.18
N PHE A 677 2.59 8.31 -13.00
CA PHE A 677 2.23 9.71 -12.83
C PHE A 677 0.73 9.80 -12.51
N PRO A 678 0.31 10.30 -11.35
CA PRO A 678 -1.10 10.49 -11.08
C PRO A 678 -1.66 11.62 -11.95
N ILE A 679 -2.78 11.35 -12.63
CA ILE A 679 -3.63 12.37 -13.24
C ILE A 679 -4.73 12.73 -12.23
N GLU A 680 -5.26 11.72 -11.58
CA GLU A 680 -6.14 11.80 -10.43
C GLU A 680 -5.75 10.63 -9.47
N PRO A 681 -5.20 10.91 -8.27
CA PRO A 681 -4.56 9.89 -7.41
C PRO A 681 -5.46 8.73 -7.01
N THR A 682 -6.75 8.94 -6.91
CA THR A 682 -7.73 7.91 -6.51
C THR A 682 -8.22 7.08 -7.68
N LEU A 683 -8.17 7.60 -8.90
CA LEU A 683 -8.83 7.00 -10.05
C LEU A 683 -7.90 6.75 -11.25
N LEU A 684 -7.03 7.70 -11.63
CA LEU A 684 -6.39 7.70 -12.95
C LEU A 684 -4.89 7.99 -12.89
N TRP A 685 -4.09 7.08 -13.45
CA TRP A 685 -2.64 7.17 -13.51
C TRP A 685 -2.13 7.00 -14.94
N LEU A 686 -1.25 7.89 -15.37
CA LEU A 686 -0.41 7.69 -16.57
C LEU A 686 0.80 6.83 -16.18
N VAL A 687 1.18 5.91 -17.06
CA VAL A 687 2.23 4.94 -16.82
C VAL A 687 3.21 4.90 -17.98
N ALA A 688 4.49 4.89 -17.67
CA ALA A 688 5.55 4.51 -18.59
C ALA A 688 6.26 3.26 -18.04
N PHE A 689 6.54 2.28 -18.88
CA PHE A 689 7.14 1.03 -18.41
C PHE A 689 8.23 0.48 -19.33
N PHE A 690 9.06 -0.35 -18.73
CA PHE A 690 10.06 -1.18 -19.42
C PHE A 690 10.05 -2.56 -18.79
N ASP A 691 9.86 -3.59 -19.62
CA ASP A 691 9.85 -4.98 -19.19
C ASP A 691 10.92 -5.77 -19.91
N ALA A 692 11.53 -6.74 -19.20
CA ALA A 692 12.51 -7.66 -19.73
C ALA A 692 12.23 -9.08 -19.22
N GLY A 693 12.37 -10.07 -20.07
CA GLY A 693 12.17 -11.45 -19.67
C GLY A 693 12.93 -12.45 -20.51
N ALA A 694 13.27 -13.58 -19.90
CA ALA A 694 13.96 -14.69 -20.54
C ALA A 694 13.40 -16.02 -20.10
N LEU A 695 13.41 -17.00 -21.01
CA LEU A 695 13.04 -18.40 -20.79
C LEU A 695 14.25 -19.32 -21.07
N TYR A 696 14.33 -20.41 -20.29
CA TYR A 696 15.36 -21.44 -20.45
C TYR A 696 14.71 -22.82 -20.47
N GLU A 697 14.98 -23.60 -21.50
CA GLU A 697 14.28 -24.86 -21.78
C GLU A 697 14.59 -25.98 -20.81
N GLU A 698 15.88 -26.21 -20.54
CA GLU A 698 16.34 -27.31 -19.70
C GLU A 698 16.81 -26.86 -18.33
N VAL A 699 16.57 -27.71 -17.34
CA VAL A 699 17.00 -27.55 -15.96
C VAL A 699 18.52 -27.47 -15.82
N ASN A 700 19.25 -28.32 -16.53
CA ASN A 700 20.71 -28.30 -16.54
C ASN A 700 21.26 -27.03 -17.22
N ARG A 701 20.50 -26.44 -18.14
CA ARG A 701 20.79 -25.14 -18.73
C ARG A 701 20.31 -23.96 -17.88
N ALA A 702 19.36 -24.15 -16.97
CA ALA A 702 19.00 -23.13 -16.00
C ALA A 702 20.09 -22.91 -14.95
N THR A 703 20.67 -24.01 -14.43
CA THR A 703 21.92 -23.93 -13.67
C THR A 703 23.08 -23.46 -14.55
N GLY A 704 23.10 -23.83 -15.82
CA GLY A 704 24.00 -23.29 -16.82
C GLY A 704 23.77 -21.81 -17.10
N ALA A 705 22.53 -21.33 -17.12
CA ALA A 705 22.21 -19.92 -17.34
C ALA A 705 22.56 -19.04 -16.14
N ILE A 706 22.37 -19.51 -14.93
CA ILE A 706 22.91 -18.84 -13.73
C ILE A 706 24.44 -18.89 -13.77
N LYS A 707 24.98 -20.04 -14.14
CA LYS A 707 26.42 -20.21 -14.35
C LYS A 707 26.90 -19.35 -15.51
N ASP A 708 26.16 -19.28 -16.62
CA ASP A 708 26.45 -18.41 -17.78
C ASP A 708 26.26 -16.91 -17.46
N LEU A 709 25.43 -16.53 -16.50
CA LEU A 709 25.36 -15.17 -15.97
C LEU A 709 26.63 -14.81 -15.16
N PHE A 710 27.23 -15.81 -14.51
CA PHE A 710 28.41 -15.65 -13.64
C PHE A 710 29.67 -16.33 -14.18
N GLU A 711 29.56 -17.04 -15.30
CA GLU A 711 30.72 -17.70 -15.93
C GLU A 711 31.68 -16.66 -16.46
N THR A 712 32.93 -16.79 -16.04
CA THR A 712 33.97 -15.87 -16.47
C THR A 712 34.26 -16.06 -17.95
N TYR A 713 34.55 -14.96 -18.65
CA TYR A 713 35.02 -14.94 -20.05
C TYR A 713 36.08 -16.01 -20.31
N ASP A 714 36.98 -16.23 -19.38
CA ASP A 714 38.07 -17.22 -19.48
C ASP A 714 37.63 -18.68 -19.61
N GLN A 715 36.46 -19.04 -19.03
CA GLN A 715 35.95 -20.41 -19.18
C GLN A 715 35.37 -20.66 -20.56
N ARG A 716 34.61 -19.71 -21.10
CA ARG A 716 34.03 -19.81 -22.46
C ARG A 716 35.12 -19.77 -23.52
N VAL A 717 36.13 -18.96 -23.30
CA VAL A 717 37.32 -18.91 -24.16
C VAL A 717 38.02 -20.25 -24.22
N ARG A 718 38.27 -20.90 -23.08
CA ARG A 718 38.87 -22.23 -22.99
C ARG A 718 38.05 -23.30 -23.67
N GLU A 719 36.72 -23.28 -23.50
CA GLU A 719 35.84 -24.23 -24.16
C GLU A 719 35.83 -24.06 -25.68
N ALA A 720 35.75 -22.81 -26.15
CA ALA A 720 35.81 -22.49 -27.58
C ALA A 720 37.18 -22.90 -28.18
N GLN A 721 38.28 -22.64 -27.46
CA GLN A 721 39.62 -23.00 -27.87
C GLN A 721 39.80 -24.53 -27.96
N MET A 722 39.17 -25.30 -27.07
CA MET A 722 39.24 -26.78 -27.11
C MET A 722 38.44 -27.37 -28.27
N LYS A 723 37.34 -26.72 -28.63
CA LYS A 723 36.42 -27.23 -29.65
C LYS A 723 36.80 -26.85 -31.08
N ASP A 724 37.25 -25.61 -31.29
CA ASP A 724 37.77 -25.10 -32.57
C ASP A 724 38.97 -24.17 -32.32
N PRO A 725 40.17 -24.76 -32.14
CA PRO A 725 41.40 -23.98 -31.86
C PRO A 725 41.77 -22.97 -32.95
N VAL A 726 41.51 -23.33 -34.22
CA VAL A 726 41.84 -22.49 -35.36
C VAL A 726 40.86 -21.31 -35.47
N GLY A 727 39.58 -21.60 -35.39
CA GLY A 727 38.53 -20.56 -35.39
C GLY A 727 38.68 -19.61 -34.21
N TYR A 728 38.98 -20.15 -33.03
CA TYR A 728 39.23 -19.33 -31.84
C TYR A 728 40.41 -18.38 -32.04
N TYR A 729 41.54 -18.87 -32.56
CA TYR A 729 42.74 -18.07 -32.78
C TYR A 729 42.50 -16.94 -33.78
N LEU A 730 41.85 -17.22 -34.88
CA LEU A 730 41.46 -16.22 -35.87
C LEU A 730 40.46 -15.19 -35.32
N ALA A 731 39.48 -15.65 -34.58
CA ALA A 731 38.50 -14.78 -33.93
C ALA A 731 39.14 -13.85 -32.90
N ASN A 732 40.10 -14.32 -32.12
CA ASN A 732 40.81 -13.52 -31.13
C ASN A 732 41.66 -12.38 -31.76
N ASN A 733 42.18 -12.58 -32.93
CA ASN A 733 42.92 -11.53 -33.68
C ASN A 733 42.00 -10.38 -34.17
N TYR A 734 40.71 -10.62 -34.27
CA TYR A 734 39.68 -9.60 -34.58
C TYR A 734 39.04 -8.96 -33.34
N ASN A 735 39.65 -9.17 -32.15
CA ASN A 735 39.11 -8.63 -30.88
C ASN A 735 37.67 -9.01 -30.56
N LEU A 736 37.32 -10.24 -30.89
CA LEU A 736 35.98 -10.77 -30.61
C LEU A 736 35.84 -10.97 -29.10
N THR A 737 34.99 -10.17 -28.50
CA THR A 737 34.95 -9.95 -27.03
C THR A 737 34.18 -11.00 -26.25
N ALA A 738 33.38 -11.83 -26.89
CA ALA A 738 32.72 -12.92 -26.17
C ALA A 738 32.19 -14.01 -27.09
N LEU A 739 32.57 -15.22 -26.80
CA LEU A 739 32.01 -16.41 -27.41
C LEU A 739 30.80 -16.89 -26.63
N ARG A 740 29.66 -17.01 -27.27
CA ARG A 740 28.44 -17.48 -26.61
C ARG A 740 28.50 -18.96 -26.26
N LYS A 741 29.14 -19.75 -27.12
CA LYS A 741 29.28 -21.20 -26.97
C LYS A 741 30.60 -21.68 -27.54
N ALA A 742 31.11 -22.79 -27.01
CA ALA A 742 32.26 -23.49 -27.53
C ALA A 742 32.03 -24.16 -28.91
N ASP A 743 30.78 -24.10 -29.41
CA ASP A 743 30.33 -24.80 -30.63
C ASP A 743 30.43 -23.94 -31.89
N TYR A 744 30.80 -22.67 -31.79
CA TYR A 744 30.86 -21.78 -32.96
C TYR A 744 32.00 -22.15 -33.90
N THR A 745 31.63 -22.19 -35.19
CA THR A 745 32.61 -22.26 -36.26
C THR A 745 33.29 -20.91 -36.46
N PHE A 746 34.35 -20.89 -37.27
CA PHE A 746 35.04 -19.64 -37.59
C PHE A 746 34.13 -18.60 -38.23
N GLU A 747 33.21 -19.01 -39.10
CA GLU A 747 32.22 -18.11 -39.71
C GLU A 747 31.27 -17.52 -38.66
N GLU A 748 30.80 -18.34 -37.74
CA GLU A 748 29.91 -17.89 -36.64
C GLU A 748 30.67 -16.97 -35.67
N LEU A 749 31.96 -17.21 -35.42
CA LEU A 749 32.77 -16.36 -34.55
C LEU A 749 33.06 -14.99 -35.18
N ASN A 750 33.16 -14.92 -36.50
CA ASN A 750 33.37 -13.66 -37.22
C ASN A 750 32.07 -12.89 -37.45
N ASN A 751 30.90 -13.49 -37.22
CA ASN A 751 29.67 -12.77 -37.33
C ASN A 751 29.49 -11.81 -36.14
N PRO A 752 29.43 -10.47 -36.37
CA PRO A 752 29.25 -9.53 -35.30
C PRO A 752 28.02 -9.80 -34.43
N ALA A 753 26.96 -10.45 -34.94
CA ALA A 753 25.76 -10.81 -34.17
C ALA A 753 26.03 -11.86 -33.06
N ASN A 754 27.15 -12.60 -33.15
CA ASN A 754 27.52 -13.62 -32.17
C ASN A 754 28.43 -13.07 -31.07
N LEU A 755 28.86 -11.80 -31.20
CA LEU A 755 29.67 -11.14 -30.18
C LEU A 755 28.85 -10.82 -28.95
N VAL A 756 29.35 -11.24 -27.79
CA VAL A 756 28.82 -10.82 -26.49
C VAL A 756 29.62 -9.63 -26.00
N LEU A 757 28.93 -8.65 -25.43
CA LEU A 757 29.58 -7.48 -24.85
C LEU A 757 30.66 -7.88 -23.84
N SER A 758 31.82 -7.29 -24.02
CA SER A 758 32.94 -7.52 -23.12
C SER A 758 32.64 -7.07 -21.71
N GLY A 759 32.93 -7.88 -20.77
CA GLY A 759 33.08 -7.47 -19.39
C GLY A 759 32.11 -8.04 -18.37
N ASN A 760 30.86 -8.25 -18.69
CA ASN A 760 29.93 -8.89 -17.75
C ASN A 760 28.90 -9.72 -18.53
N ASN A 761 29.00 -10.98 -18.35
CA ASN A 761 28.45 -12.11 -19.11
C ASN A 761 26.91 -12.28 -19.01
N VAL A 762 26.14 -11.24 -19.08
CA VAL A 762 24.69 -11.35 -19.26
C VAL A 762 24.42 -11.56 -20.76
N ALA A 763 23.97 -12.73 -21.14
CA ALA A 763 23.55 -13.03 -22.51
C ALA A 763 22.24 -12.28 -22.82
N LEU A 764 22.31 -10.99 -23.14
CA LEU A 764 21.17 -10.12 -23.43
C LEU A 764 20.34 -10.58 -24.63
N ASP A 765 20.93 -11.37 -25.51
CA ASP A 765 20.25 -11.98 -26.66
C ASP A 765 19.14 -12.98 -26.29
N LYS A 766 19.25 -13.60 -25.12
CA LYS A 766 18.22 -14.48 -24.58
C LYS A 766 17.02 -13.71 -24.02
N PHE A 767 17.22 -12.45 -23.68
CA PHE A 767 16.16 -11.61 -23.18
C PHE A 767 15.28 -11.05 -24.30
N ARG A 768 14.01 -10.93 -24.01
CA ARG A 768 13.04 -10.17 -24.77
C ARG A 768 12.67 -8.94 -23.97
N PHE A 769 12.58 -7.83 -24.65
CA PHE A 769 12.32 -6.53 -24.02
C PHE A 769 11.05 -5.93 -24.59
N SER A 770 10.46 -5.08 -23.83
CA SER A 770 9.38 -4.19 -24.30
C SER A 770 9.37 -2.91 -23.49
N TRP A 771 8.87 -1.86 -24.12
CA TRP A 771 8.59 -0.62 -23.43
C TRP A 771 7.23 -0.09 -23.90
N GLY A 772 6.68 0.84 -23.16
CA GLY A 772 5.41 1.44 -23.56
C GLY A 772 4.90 2.45 -22.57
N VAL A 773 3.75 3.00 -22.94
CA VAL A 773 2.99 3.92 -22.12
C VAL A 773 1.57 3.44 -21.97
N GLY A 774 0.89 3.89 -20.92
CA GLY A 774 -0.47 3.46 -20.69
C GLY A 774 -1.20 4.23 -19.62
N LEU A 775 -2.43 3.79 -19.37
CA LEU A 775 -3.32 4.32 -18.36
C LEU A 775 -3.71 3.20 -17.40
N ARG A 776 -3.69 3.51 -16.11
CA ARG A 776 -4.31 2.71 -15.05
C ARG A 776 -5.51 3.45 -14.50
N ILE A 777 -6.67 2.82 -14.56
CA ILE A 777 -7.93 3.34 -14.02
C ILE A 777 -8.29 2.45 -12.82
N GLN A 778 -8.28 3.03 -11.62
CA GLN A 778 -8.52 2.31 -10.37
C GLN A 778 -10.00 2.39 -9.97
N ILE A 779 -10.81 1.58 -10.63
CA ILE A 779 -12.20 1.38 -10.21
C ILE A 779 -12.19 0.28 -9.14
N PRO A 780 -12.80 0.47 -7.95
CA PRO A 780 -12.68 -0.47 -6.83
C PRO A 780 -13.07 -1.91 -7.12
N VAL A 781 -14.01 -2.13 -8.04
CA VAL A 781 -14.50 -3.46 -8.42
C VAL A 781 -13.80 -4.00 -9.66
N LEU A 782 -13.32 -3.11 -10.53
CA LEU A 782 -12.85 -3.50 -11.87
C LEU A 782 -11.68 -2.60 -12.31
N PRO A 783 -10.48 -2.74 -11.73
CA PRO A 783 -9.32 -1.94 -12.15
C PRO A 783 -9.00 -2.23 -13.61
N LEU A 784 -8.91 -1.16 -14.40
CA LEU A 784 -8.68 -1.22 -15.84
C LEU A 784 -7.27 -0.74 -16.16
N ARG A 785 -6.59 -1.46 -17.05
CA ARG A 785 -5.24 -1.11 -17.49
C ARG A 785 -5.15 -1.18 -19.02
N ILE A 786 -4.71 -0.11 -19.60
CA ILE A 786 -4.57 0.05 -21.04
C ILE A 786 -3.13 0.44 -21.32
N TYR A 787 -2.44 -0.31 -22.17
CA TYR A 787 -1.07 -0.03 -22.53
C TYR A 787 -0.88 -0.06 -24.05
N PHE A 788 -0.02 0.81 -24.54
CA PHE A 788 0.55 0.76 -25.87
C PHE A 788 2.02 0.36 -25.72
N ALA A 789 2.32 -0.84 -26.16
CA ALA A 789 3.59 -1.51 -25.92
C ALA A 789 4.31 -1.79 -27.24
N GLN A 790 5.61 -1.58 -27.25
CA GLN A 790 6.48 -1.90 -28.39
C GLN A 790 7.48 -2.98 -28.02
N LYS A 791 7.61 -4.00 -28.88
CA LYS A 791 8.61 -5.06 -28.73
C LYS A 791 9.99 -4.52 -29.04
N LEU A 792 10.97 -4.95 -28.26
CA LEU A 792 12.38 -4.70 -28.51
C LEU A 792 13.14 -6.02 -28.56
N LYS A 793 13.97 -6.21 -29.58
CA LYS A 793 14.92 -7.30 -29.69
C LYS A 793 16.33 -6.75 -29.57
N TYR A 794 17.14 -7.41 -28.77
CA TYR A 794 18.55 -7.12 -28.71
C TYR A 794 19.28 -7.80 -29.86
N THR A 795 19.90 -7.04 -30.76
CA THR A 795 20.57 -7.55 -31.96
C THR A 795 22.08 -7.78 -31.81
N GLY A 796 22.65 -7.34 -30.73
CA GLY A 796 23.93 -7.80 -30.21
C GLY A 796 25.19 -7.25 -30.86
N VAL A 797 25.16 -6.26 -31.75
CA VAL A 797 26.39 -5.72 -32.39
C VAL A 797 26.50 -4.22 -32.30
N ALA A 798 27.53 -3.63 -31.71
CA ALA A 798 28.23 -2.40 -31.92
C ALA A 798 28.65 -1.57 -30.73
N ASP A 799 29.13 -0.40 -30.95
CA ASP A 799 29.94 0.44 -30.09
C ASP A 799 29.27 0.93 -28.80
N HIS A 800 27.95 0.71 -28.64
CA HIS A 800 27.22 1.05 -27.42
C HIS A 800 26.07 0.06 -27.09
N PRO A 801 25.92 -0.38 -25.82
CA PRO A 801 24.92 -1.38 -25.42
C PRO A 801 23.47 -0.94 -25.64
N PHE A 802 23.18 0.35 -25.70
CA PHE A 802 21.82 0.88 -25.85
C PHE A 802 21.41 1.19 -27.32
N THR A 803 22.32 1.15 -28.29
CA THR A 803 22.00 1.51 -29.67
C THR A 803 21.54 0.34 -30.53
N LYS A 804 21.29 -0.84 -29.93
CA LYS A 804 21.08 -2.10 -30.67
C LYS A 804 19.83 -2.84 -30.31
N PHE A 805 18.82 -2.11 -29.98
CA PHE A 805 17.47 -2.66 -29.92
C PHE A 805 16.76 -2.41 -31.25
N GLU A 806 16.46 -3.45 -32.00
CA GLU A 806 15.50 -3.34 -33.10
C GLU A 806 14.10 -3.31 -32.50
N SER A 807 13.33 -2.26 -32.84
CA SER A 807 11.94 -2.16 -32.49
C SER A 807 11.07 -2.66 -33.65
N ASP A 808 10.05 -3.45 -33.35
CA ASP A 808 8.92 -3.62 -34.27
C ASP A 808 8.25 -2.24 -34.46
N ASN A 809 8.03 -1.83 -35.71
CA ASN A 809 7.44 -0.52 -36.02
C ASN A 809 5.96 -0.37 -35.55
N ALA A 810 5.35 -1.41 -35.02
CA ALA A 810 3.96 -1.40 -34.59
C ALA A 810 3.86 -1.44 -33.06
N PHE A 811 3.16 -0.46 -32.48
CA PHE A 811 2.68 -0.53 -31.12
C PHE A 811 1.57 -1.57 -31.00
N GLN A 812 1.66 -2.39 -29.99
CA GLN A 812 0.62 -3.35 -29.65
C GLN A 812 -0.27 -2.78 -28.55
N PHE A 813 -1.57 -2.87 -28.75
CA PHE A 813 -2.55 -2.55 -27.75
C PHE A 813 -2.63 -3.70 -26.75
N VAL A 814 -2.38 -3.41 -25.47
CA VAL A 814 -2.43 -4.37 -24.38
C VAL A 814 -3.48 -3.92 -23.39
N PHE A 815 -4.48 -4.74 -23.20
CA PHE A 815 -5.63 -4.45 -22.36
C PHE A 815 -5.72 -5.49 -21.23
N GLY A 816 -5.96 -5.03 -20.02
CA GLY A 816 -6.18 -5.88 -18.85
C GLY A 816 -7.25 -5.33 -17.94
N ILE A 817 -8.09 -6.21 -17.42
CA ILE A 817 -9.09 -5.91 -16.41
C ILE A 817 -8.82 -6.79 -15.20
N GLY A 818 -8.89 -6.20 -14.01
CA GLY A 818 -8.65 -6.91 -12.77
C GLY A 818 -7.23 -6.69 -12.21
N ASP A 819 -7.03 -7.17 -11.00
CA ASP A 819 -5.76 -7.03 -10.28
C ASP A 819 -4.93 -8.31 -10.50
N TYR A 820 -4.17 -8.33 -11.59
CA TYR A 820 -3.20 -9.40 -11.84
C TYR A 820 -1.86 -9.00 -11.24
N ARG A 821 -1.47 -9.73 -10.20
CA ARG A 821 -0.10 -9.74 -9.70
C ARG A 821 0.66 -10.88 -10.36
N PHE A 822 1.90 -10.62 -10.74
CA PHE A 822 2.80 -11.58 -11.37
C PHE A 822 3.10 -12.80 -10.51
#